data_b8d744922218ea6f1dd3e6197c05ee1b
#
_entry.id   b8d744922218ea6f1dd3e6197c05ee1b
#
_cell.length_a   1.000
_cell.length_b   1.000
_cell.length_c   1.000
_cell.angle_alpha   90.00
_cell.angle_beta   90.00
_cell.angle_gamma   90.00
#
_symmetry.space_group_name_H-M   'P 1'
#
loop_
_entity.id
_entity.type
_entity.pdbx_description
1 polymer ?
#
loop_
_entity_poly.entity_id
_entity_poly.type
_entity_poly.pdbx_seq_one_letter_code
_entity_poly.pdbx_strand_id
1 'polypeptide(L)'
;MAETKSQQSRLLVTLTALFAAFCGLYLLIGGAWLVVLGGSWYYPIAGLVMLGVTVMLFRGKRAALWLYAALLLATMIWGVWEVGFDFWALTPRSDILVFFGIWLILPFVWRRLPVPSAGAVGALVVALLISGGMLTCAGFNDPQEVNGTLSADATPAAPISTVADGDWPAYGRNQEGQRFSPLKQINADNVKNLKEAWVFRTGDLKQPNDPGEITNEVTPIKVGDTLFLCTAHQRLFALDAATGKEKWHFDPQLNADPSFQHVTCRGVSYHEAKADNAPADVVADCPRRIILPVNDGRLFAVNADNGKLCETFANKGILNLQTNMPVTTPGMYEPTSPPIITDKTIVIAGAVTDNFSTREPSGVIRGFDVNTGKLLWAFDPGAKDPNAIPSDEHHFTLNSPNSWAPAAYDAKLDLVYLPMGVTTPDIWGGNRTPEQERYASSIVALNATTGKLAWSYQTVHHDLWDMDMPSQPTLADIEVNGKTVPVIYAPAKTGNIFVLDRRNGELVVPAPEKPVPQGAAKGDYVTKTQPFSDLSFRPKKDLTGADMWGATMFDQLVCRVIFHQLRYEGIFTPPSEQGTLVFPGNLGMFEWGGISVDPNRQVAIANPMALPFVSKLIPRGPGNPMEPPKDAKGSGTESGVQPQYGVPYGVTLNPFLSPFGLPCKQPAWGYISALDLKTNEVVWKKRIGTPQDSLPFPMPVKLPFTMGMPMLGGPISTAGNVLFIGATADNYLRAYNMSNGEKLWEARLPAGGQATPMTYEVNGKQYVVISAGGHGSFGTKMGDYIVAYALPDDAK
;
A
#
# COMPACT_ATOMS: atom_id res chain seq x y z
N MET A 1 -60.23 0.97 21.50
CA MET A 1 -58.97 0.39 22.05
C MET A 1 -58.68 -1.05 21.58
N ALA A 2 -59.65 -1.97 21.54
CA ALA A 2 -59.41 -3.35 21.08
C ALA A 2 -59.16 -3.45 19.57
N GLU A 3 -59.89 -2.69 18.72
CA GLU A 3 -59.69 -2.64 17.28
C GLU A 3 -58.31 -2.05 16.87
N THR A 4 -57.88 -0.98 17.54
CA THR A 4 -56.56 -0.39 17.32
C THR A 4 -55.41 -1.33 17.70
N LYS A 5 -55.53 -2.11 18.77
CA LYS A 5 -54.58 -3.14 19.18
C LYS A 5 -54.55 -4.32 18.21
N SER A 6 -55.71 -4.71 17.65
CA SER A 6 -55.79 -5.78 16.62
C SER A 6 -55.15 -5.32 15.31
N GLN A 7 -55.35 -4.09 14.89
CA GLN A 7 -54.79 -3.51 13.67
C GLN A 7 -53.26 -3.34 13.76
N GLN A 8 -52.74 -2.84 14.87
CA GLN A 8 -51.30 -2.76 15.14
C GLN A 8 -50.63 -4.14 15.23
N SER A 9 -51.33 -5.14 15.73
CA SER A 9 -50.87 -6.52 15.82
C SER A 9 -50.68 -7.15 14.43
N ARG A 10 -51.63 -6.92 13.52
CA ARG A 10 -51.58 -7.39 12.13
C ARG A 10 -50.48 -6.68 11.33
N LEU A 11 -50.31 -5.37 11.50
CA LEU A 11 -49.30 -4.57 10.84
C LEU A 11 -47.89 -5.08 11.10
N LEU A 12 -47.55 -5.37 12.38
CA LEU A 12 -46.21 -5.84 12.74
C LEU A 12 -45.88 -7.19 12.11
N VAL A 13 -46.81 -8.16 12.14
CA VAL A 13 -46.63 -9.47 11.48
C VAL A 13 -46.48 -9.31 9.98
N THR A 14 -47.29 -8.43 9.36
CA THR A 14 -47.19 -8.13 7.94
C THR A 14 -45.86 -7.53 7.57
N LEU A 15 -45.34 -6.53 8.30
CA LEU A 15 -44.03 -5.94 8.07
C LEU A 15 -42.90 -6.98 8.25
N THR A 16 -43.00 -7.84 9.27
CA THR A 16 -42.03 -8.93 9.47
C THR A 16 -42.02 -9.92 8.27
N ALA A 17 -43.23 -10.27 7.78
CA ALA A 17 -43.37 -11.15 6.62
C ALA A 17 -42.89 -10.48 5.32
N LEU A 18 -43.13 -9.18 5.14
CA LEU A 18 -42.62 -8.42 4.00
C LEU A 18 -41.08 -8.33 3.97
N PHE A 19 -40.47 -8.14 5.14
CA PHE A 19 -38.98 -8.19 5.24
C PHE A 19 -38.45 -9.59 4.87
N ALA A 20 -39.09 -10.65 5.39
CA ALA A 20 -38.71 -12.02 4.99
C ALA A 20 -38.93 -12.27 3.49
N ALA A 21 -40.01 -11.71 2.89
CA ALA A 21 -40.27 -11.79 1.45
C ALA A 21 -39.18 -11.09 0.65
N PHE A 22 -38.80 -9.88 1.07
CA PHE A 22 -37.70 -9.14 0.44
C PHE A 22 -36.40 -9.93 0.44
N CYS A 23 -35.97 -10.43 1.61
CA CYS A 23 -34.78 -11.27 1.72
C CYS A 23 -34.89 -12.52 0.84
N GLY A 24 -36.04 -13.22 0.88
CA GLY A 24 -36.26 -14.42 0.11
C GLY A 24 -36.22 -14.20 -1.41
N LEU A 25 -36.87 -13.14 -1.91
CA LEU A 25 -36.84 -12.78 -3.32
C LEU A 25 -35.43 -12.35 -3.78
N TYR A 26 -34.77 -11.52 -2.98
CA TYR A 26 -33.41 -11.07 -3.28
C TYR A 26 -32.44 -12.25 -3.41
N LEU A 27 -32.44 -13.14 -2.44
CA LEU A 27 -31.60 -14.34 -2.45
C LEU A 27 -31.98 -15.29 -3.61
N LEU A 28 -33.28 -15.46 -3.90
CA LEU A 28 -33.73 -16.33 -4.98
C LEU A 28 -33.32 -15.79 -6.36
N ILE A 29 -33.59 -14.53 -6.64
CA ILE A 29 -33.34 -13.92 -7.96
C ILE A 29 -31.84 -13.75 -8.17
N GLY A 30 -31.15 -13.12 -7.22
CA GLY A 30 -29.69 -12.89 -7.30
C GLY A 30 -28.92 -14.22 -7.23
N GLY A 31 -29.39 -15.18 -6.43
CA GLY A 31 -28.82 -16.51 -6.35
C GLY A 31 -29.02 -17.33 -7.63
N ALA A 32 -30.19 -17.24 -8.28
CA ALA A 32 -30.42 -17.87 -9.57
C ALA A 32 -29.47 -17.29 -10.64
N TRP A 33 -29.30 -15.96 -10.65
CA TRP A 33 -28.32 -15.32 -11.55
C TRP A 33 -26.91 -15.83 -11.25
N LEU A 34 -26.51 -15.88 -9.98
CA LEU A 34 -25.20 -16.40 -9.59
C LEU A 34 -24.98 -17.85 -10.06
N VAL A 35 -25.99 -18.71 -9.96
CA VAL A 35 -25.94 -20.12 -10.45
C VAL A 35 -25.74 -20.17 -11.95
N VAL A 36 -26.44 -19.32 -12.72
CA VAL A 36 -26.25 -19.24 -14.19
C VAL A 36 -24.81 -18.86 -14.53
N LEU A 37 -24.14 -18.09 -13.71
CA LEU A 37 -22.73 -17.73 -13.86
C LEU A 37 -21.76 -18.79 -13.31
N GLY A 38 -22.26 -19.93 -12.82
CA GLY A 38 -21.43 -21.01 -12.27
C GLY A 38 -21.11 -20.88 -10.79
N GLY A 39 -21.81 -20.00 -10.04
CA GLY A 39 -21.58 -19.80 -8.63
C GLY A 39 -22.42 -20.67 -7.70
N SER A 40 -22.49 -20.31 -6.42
CA SER A 40 -23.06 -21.13 -5.34
C SER A 40 -24.57 -21.34 -5.42
N TRP A 41 -25.04 -22.58 -5.27
CA TRP A 41 -26.45 -22.97 -5.14
C TRP A 41 -27.08 -22.60 -3.79
N TYR A 42 -26.29 -22.25 -2.80
CA TYR A 42 -26.80 -21.90 -1.47
C TYR A 42 -27.87 -20.78 -1.53
N TYR A 43 -27.59 -19.71 -2.26
CA TYR A 43 -28.44 -18.51 -2.27
C TYR A 43 -29.87 -18.74 -2.80
N PRO A 44 -30.10 -19.36 -3.95
CA PRO A 44 -31.48 -19.61 -4.39
C PRO A 44 -32.21 -20.59 -3.50
N ILE A 45 -31.52 -21.61 -2.91
CA ILE A 45 -32.13 -22.54 -1.96
C ILE A 45 -32.53 -21.80 -0.68
N ALA A 46 -31.65 -20.99 -0.09
CA ALA A 46 -31.95 -20.17 1.07
C ALA A 46 -33.11 -19.19 0.80
N GLY A 47 -33.14 -18.62 -0.40
CA GLY A 47 -34.23 -17.76 -0.86
C GLY A 47 -35.59 -18.47 -0.90
N LEU A 48 -35.65 -19.69 -1.42
CA LEU A 48 -36.87 -20.50 -1.43
C LEU A 48 -37.36 -20.85 -0.02
N VAL A 49 -36.41 -21.24 0.87
CA VAL A 49 -36.76 -21.54 2.26
C VAL A 49 -37.29 -20.28 2.96
N MET A 50 -36.65 -19.11 2.73
CA MET A 50 -37.08 -17.84 3.31
C MET A 50 -38.47 -17.42 2.80
N LEU A 51 -38.82 -17.68 1.53
CA LEU A 51 -40.17 -17.49 1.01
C LEU A 51 -41.17 -18.44 1.68
N GLY A 52 -40.75 -19.69 1.99
CA GLY A 52 -41.54 -20.60 2.83
C GLY A 52 -41.83 -20.03 4.22
N VAL A 53 -40.81 -19.43 4.88
CA VAL A 53 -40.96 -18.70 6.14
C VAL A 53 -41.95 -17.53 5.96
N THR A 54 -41.85 -16.79 4.91
CA THR A 54 -42.75 -15.65 4.57
C THR A 54 -44.20 -16.09 4.50
N VAL A 55 -44.50 -17.16 3.75
CA VAL A 55 -45.86 -17.71 3.63
C VAL A 55 -46.42 -18.14 4.99
N MET A 56 -45.59 -18.77 5.81
CA MET A 56 -45.98 -19.20 7.15
C MET A 56 -46.25 -17.99 8.10
N LEU A 57 -45.45 -16.94 8.00
CA LEU A 57 -45.63 -15.69 8.77
C LEU A 57 -46.94 -15.00 8.36
N PHE A 58 -47.22 -14.85 7.06
CA PHE A 58 -48.53 -14.30 6.59
C PHE A 58 -49.72 -15.12 7.03
N ARG A 59 -49.55 -16.44 7.15
CA ARG A 59 -50.60 -17.35 7.67
C ARG A 59 -50.65 -17.39 9.23
N GLY A 60 -49.85 -16.57 9.89
CA GLY A 60 -49.80 -16.51 11.37
C GLY A 60 -49.29 -17.80 12.03
N LYS A 61 -48.52 -18.65 11.32
CA LYS A 61 -48.07 -19.96 11.84
C LYS A 61 -46.73 -19.83 12.57
N ARG A 62 -46.67 -20.18 13.87
CA ARG A 62 -45.40 -20.26 14.62
C ARG A 62 -44.44 -21.29 14.08
N ALA A 63 -44.91 -22.27 13.29
CA ALA A 63 -44.03 -23.21 12.58
C ALA A 63 -43.02 -22.51 11.68
N ALA A 64 -43.23 -21.25 11.29
CA ALA A 64 -42.25 -20.39 10.62
C ALA A 64 -40.90 -20.35 11.36
N LEU A 65 -40.92 -20.35 12.72
CA LEU A 65 -39.72 -20.30 13.54
C LEU A 65 -38.93 -21.61 13.48
N TRP A 66 -39.57 -22.75 13.30
CA TRP A 66 -38.89 -24.01 13.05
C TRP A 66 -38.14 -24.01 11.73
N LEU A 67 -38.85 -23.58 10.67
CA LEU A 67 -38.23 -23.51 9.32
C LEU A 67 -37.08 -22.51 9.29
N TYR A 68 -37.26 -21.38 10.01
CA TYR A 68 -36.20 -20.37 10.11
C TYR A 68 -35.01 -20.88 10.93
N ALA A 69 -35.22 -21.59 12.05
CA ALA A 69 -34.17 -22.22 12.83
C ALA A 69 -33.33 -23.21 11.96
N ALA A 70 -34.02 -24.00 11.14
CA ALA A 70 -33.34 -24.91 10.20
C ALA A 70 -32.54 -24.16 9.15
N LEU A 71 -33.06 -23.05 8.57
CA LEU A 71 -32.35 -22.19 7.64
C LEU A 71 -31.10 -21.59 8.28
N LEU A 72 -31.21 -21.04 9.48
CA LEU A 72 -30.11 -20.42 10.20
C LEU A 72 -28.98 -21.42 10.47
N LEU A 73 -29.32 -22.62 10.98
CA LEU A 73 -28.32 -23.66 11.24
C LEU A 73 -27.67 -24.16 9.93
N ALA A 74 -28.46 -24.38 8.88
CA ALA A 74 -27.94 -24.79 7.57
C ALA A 74 -27.00 -23.72 7.00
N THR A 75 -27.33 -22.43 7.17
CA THR A 75 -26.46 -21.32 6.76
C THR A 75 -25.14 -21.31 7.51
N MET A 76 -25.18 -21.50 8.82
CA MET A 76 -23.96 -21.55 9.62
C MET A 76 -23.07 -22.74 9.27
N ILE A 77 -23.66 -23.92 9.05
CA ILE A 77 -22.92 -25.12 8.61
C ILE A 77 -22.29 -24.88 7.23
N TRP A 78 -23.08 -24.33 6.29
CA TRP A 78 -22.56 -23.98 4.97
C TRP A 78 -21.45 -22.92 5.05
N GLY A 79 -21.64 -21.87 5.85
CA GLY A 79 -20.66 -20.81 6.03
C GLY A 79 -19.33 -21.35 6.55
N VAL A 80 -19.36 -22.18 7.61
CA VAL A 80 -18.14 -22.80 8.15
C VAL A 80 -17.51 -23.77 7.15
N TRP A 81 -18.31 -24.51 6.39
CA TRP A 81 -17.79 -25.37 5.33
C TRP A 81 -17.07 -24.59 4.24
N GLU A 82 -17.58 -23.39 3.88
CA GLU A 82 -17.04 -22.56 2.79
C GLU A 82 -15.78 -21.77 3.21
N VAL A 83 -15.77 -21.18 4.41
CA VAL A 83 -14.72 -20.25 4.85
C VAL A 83 -14.07 -20.60 6.20
N GLY A 84 -14.43 -21.73 6.79
CA GLY A 84 -13.94 -22.09 8.12
C GLY A 84 -14.47 -21.18 9.23
N PHE A 85 -13.75 -21.17 10.35
CA PHE A 85 -14.04 -20.31 11.48
C PHE A 85 -13.34 -18.94 11.36
N ASP A 86 -13.48 -18.26 10.21
CA ASP A 86 -13.04 -16.87 10.02
C ASP A 86 -14.21 -15.94 10.33
N PHE A 87 -14.09 -15.16 11.41
CA PHE A 87 -15.17 -14.29 11.90
C PHE A 87 -15.64 -13.30 10.82
N TRP A 88 -14.71 -12.59 10.17
CA TRP A 88 -15.07 -11.60 9.17
C TRP A 88 -15.67 -12.20 7.92
N ALA A 89 -15.22 -13.38 7.53
CA ALA A 89 -15.80 -14.11 6.41
C ALA A 89 -17.20 -14.65 6.71
N LEU A 90 -17.47 -15.07 7.97
CA LEU A 90 -18.77 -15.56 8.40
C LEU A 90 -19.80 -14.43 8.60
N THR A 91 -19.35 -13.21 8.92
CA THR A 91 -20.24 -12.09 9.23
C THR A 91 -21.29 -11.85 8.14
N PRO A 92 -20.97 -11.60 6.85
CA PRO A 92 -21.99 -11.31 5.83
C PRO A 92 -22.86 -12.53 5.48
N ARG A 93 -22.45 -13.73 5.86
CA ARG A 93 -23.24 -14.95 5.65
C ARG A 93 -24.33 -15.14 6.69
N SER A 94 -24.17 -14.52 7.86
CA SER A 94 -24.99 -14.80 9.04
C SER A 94 -25.66 -13.58 9.67
N ASP A 95 -25.12 -12.37 9.49
CA ASP A 95 -25.53 -11.18 10.22
C ASP A 95 -27.03 -10.88 10.11
N ILE A 96 -27.54 -10.68 8.90
CA ILE A 96 -28.96 -10.40 8.67
C ILE A 96 -29.84 -11.54 9.18
N LEU A 97 -29.42 -12.79 8.99
CA LEU A 97 -30.20 -13.94 9.43
C LEU A 97 -30.21 -14.07 10.96
N VAL A 98 -29.10 -13.81 11.63
CA VAL A 98 -29.02 -13.80 13.09
C VAL A 98 -29.88 -12.67 13.66
N PHE A 99 -29.74 -11.45 13.14
CA PHE A 99 -30.54 -10.29 13.59
C PHE A 99 -32.03 -10.51 13.36
N PHE A 100 -32.44 -11.05 12.21
CA PHE A 100 -33.85 -11.37 11.96
C PHE A 100 -34.34 -12.53 12.84
N GLY A 101 -33.50 -13.51 13.15
CA GLY A 101 -33.80 -14.56 14.12
C GLY A 101 -34.03 -14.02 15.52
N ILE A 102 -33.17 -13.10 15.99
CA ILE A 102 -33.36 -12.39 17.26
C ILE A 102 -34.67 -11.62 17.24
N TRP A 103 -35.00 -10.91 16.17
CA TRP A 103 -36.29 -10.23 15.99
C TRP A 103 -37.48 -11.18 16.16
N LEU A 104 -37.43 -12.37 15.53
CA LEU A 104 -38.50 -13.34 15.55
C LEU A 104 -38.75 -13.95 16.93
N ILE A 105 -37.74 -14.05 17.81
CA ILE A 105 -37.92 -14.56 19.19
C ILE A 105 -38.39 -13.51 20.20
N LEU A 106 -38.50 -12.25 19.78
CA LEU A 106 -39.03 -11.22 20.69
C LEU A 106 -40.51 -11.50 21.04
N PRO A 107 -40.89 -11.44 22.33
CA PRO A 107 -42.23 -11.82 22.76
C PRO A 107 -43.35 -11.07 22.05
N PHE A 108 -43.14 -9.82 21.69
CA PHE A 108 -44.12 -9.00 21.00
C PHE A 108 -44.25 -9.34 19.51
N VAL A 109 -43.38 -10.20 18.94
CA VAL A 109 -43.44 -10.72 17.55
C VAL A 109 -44.10 -12.10 17.57
N TRP A 110 -43.49 -13.11 18.20
CA TRP A 110 -43.95 -14.50 18.10
C TRP A 110 -45.30 -14.74 18.75
N ARG A 111 -45.67 -14.00 19.85
CA ARG A 111 -46.98 -14.11 20.50
C ARG A 111 -48.14 -13.63 19.61
N ARG A 112 -47.82 -12.86 18.56
CA ARG A 112 -48.80 -12.39 17.55
C ARG A 112 -49.07 -13.39 16.44
N LEU A 113 -48.33 -14.52 16.42
CA LEU A 113 -48.60 -15.65 15.51
C LEU A 113 -49.63 -16.56 16.18
N PRO A 114 -50.92 -16.52 15.72
CA PRO A 114 -52.00 -17.17 16.44
C PRO A 114 -51.98 -18.69 16.36
N VAL A 115 -51.39 -19.27 15.26
CA VAL A 115 -51.36 -20.72 15.08
C VAL A 115 -50.17 -21.29 15.85
N PRO A 116 -50.35 -22.01 16.95
CA PRO A 116 -49.26 -22.47 17.77
C PRO A 116 -48.48 -23.60 17.10
N SER A 117 -47.22 -23.75 17.53
CA SER A 117 -46.34 -24.86 17.17
C SER A 117 -45.46 -25.17 18.35
N ALA A 118 -45.52 -26.39 18.86
CA ALA A 118 -44.78 -26.79 20.03
C ALA A 118 -43.30 -26.69 19.79
N GLY A 119 -42.54 -26.15 20.74
CA GLY A 119 -41.08 -26.06 20.68
C GLY A 119 -40.50 -25.05 19.66
N ALA A 120 -41.31 -24.39 18.81
CA ALA A 120 -40.83 -23.53 17.73
C ALA A 120 -39.93 -22.39 18.20
N VAL A 121 -40.32 -21.71 19.28
CA VAL A 121 -39.52 -20.62 19.89
C VAL A 121 -38.21 -21.20 20.47
N GLY A 122 -38.29 -22.33 21.18
CA GLY A 122 -37.13 -22.99 21.76
C GLY A 122 -36.14 -23.44 20.70
N ALA A 123 -36.62 -23.97 19.56
CA ALA A 123 -35.75 -24.36 18.43
C ALA A 123 -34.99 -23.19 17.87
N LEU A 124 -35.65 -22.05 17.66
CA LEU A 124 -34.98 -20.84 17.16
C LEU A 124 -33.99 -20.27 18.18
N VAL A 125 -34.35 -20.30 19.48
CA VAL A 125 -33.40 -19.89 20.55
C VAL A 125 -32.16 -20.79 20.53
N VAL A 126 -32.31 -22.10 20.43
CA VAL A 126 -31.19 -23.04 20.35
C VAL A 126 -30.35 -22.78 19.08
N ALA A 127 -30.99 -22.55 17.93
CA ALA A 127 -30.28 -22.22 16.70
C ALA A 127 -29.47 -20.92 16.83
N LEU A 128 -30.02 -19.89 17.46
CA LEU A 128 -29.33 -18.63 17.73
C LEU A 128 -28.17 -18.81 18.72
N LEU A 129 -28.32 -19.61 19.75
CA LEU A 129 -27.24 -19.89 20.71
C LEU A 129 -26.10 -20.64 20.04
N ILE A 130 -26.40 -21.63 19.19
CA ILE A 130 -25.39 -22.35 18.42
C ILE A 130 -24.67 -21.39 17.45
N SER A 131 -25.42 -20.59 16.70
CA SER A 131 -24.86 -19.59 15.76
C SER A 131 -23.98 -18.56 16.49
N GLY A 132 -24.45 -18.05 17.62
CA GLY A 132 -23.67 -17.14 18.48
C GLY A 132 -22.39 -17.81 19.01
N GLY A 133 -22.48 -19.06 19.44
CA GLY A 133 -21.33 -19.86 19.87
C GLY A 133 -20.29 -20.04 18.75
N MET A 134 -20.75 -20.36 17.52
CA MET A 134 -19.87 -20.50 16.35
C MET A 134 -19.18 -19.18 15.99
N LEU A 135 -19.91 -18.07 15.97
CA LEU A 135 -19.33 -16.73 15.70
C LEU A 135 -18.36 -16.30 16.80
N THR A 136 -18.68 -16.61 18.07
CA THR A 136 -17.79 -16.34 19.20
C THR A 136 -16.49 -17.15 19.06
N CYS A 137 -16.60 -18.44 18.76
CA CYS A 137 -15.43 -19.30 18.51
C CYS A 137 -14.58 -18.76 17.35
N ALA A 138 -15.21 -18.33 16.26
CA ALA A 138 -14.52 -17.71 15.14
C ALA A 138 -13.82 -16.37 15.53
N GLY A 139 -14.41 -15.60 16.44
CA GLY A 139 -13.83 -14.35 16.93
C GLY A 139 -12.56 -14.52 17.76
N PHE A 140 -12.39 -15.69 18.39
CA PHE A 140 -11.19 -16.03 19.15
C PHE A 140 -10.15 -16.82 18.36
N ASN A 141 -10.43 -17.25 17.16
CA ASN A 141 -9.58 -18.11 16.35
C ASN A 141 -9.49 -17.55 14.92
N ASP A 142 -8.43 -16.78 14.66
CA ASP A 142 -8.20 -16.24 13.31
C ASP A 142 -7.35 -17.23 12.49
N PRO A 143 -7.92 -17.89 11.46
CA PRO A 143 -7.19 -18.86 10.66
C PRO A 143 -6.15 -18.24 9.72
N GLN A 144 -6.14 -16.92 9.57
CA GLN A 144 -5.19 -16.21 8.69
C GLN A 144 -3.99 -15.66 9.45
N GLU A 145 -4.03 -15.64 10.78
CA GLU A 145 -2.89 -15.27 11.61
C GLU A 145 -1.89 -16.41 11.75
N VAL A 146 -0.63 -16.05 11.87
CA VAL A 146 0.46 -16.96 12.24
C VAL A 146 0.97 -16.54 13.60
N ASN A 147 1.04 -17.51 14.51
CA ASN A 147 1.51 -17.31 15.87
C ASN A 147 2.83 -18.03 16.07
N GLY A 148 3.90 -17.28 16.27
CA GLY A 148 5.24 -17.75 16.53
C GLY A 148 6.02 -16.72 17.31
N THR A 149 7.25 -17.08 17.70
CA THR A 149 8.15 -16.19 18.42
C THR A 149 9.53 -16.23 17.77
N LEU A 150 10.03 -15.07 17.40
CA LEU A 150 11.41 -14.91 16.93
C LEU A 150 12.40 -15.15 18.05
N SER A 151 13.55 -15.76 17.73
CA SER A 151 14.65 -15.84 18.66
C SER A 151 15.10 -14.44 19.10
N ALA A 152 15.44 -14.31 20.37
CA ALA A 152 16.06 -13.11 20.92
C ALA A 152 17.57 -13.02 20.59
N ASP A 153 18.15 -14.10 20.08
CA ASP A 153 19.57 -14.19 19.79
C ASP A 153 19.96 -13.19 18.69
N ALA A 154 20.84 -12.28 19.03
CA ALA A 154 21.39 -11.30 18.12
C ALA A 154 22.91 -11.50 18.03
N THR A 155 23.42 -11.67 16.83
CA THR A 155 24.85 -11.61 16.55
C THR A 155 25.10 -10.24 15.92
N PRO A 156 25.90 -9.36 16.54
CA PRO A 156 26.18 -8.06 15.94
C PRO A 156 26.71 -8.23 14.51
N ALA A 157 25.96 -7.74 13.55
CA ALA A 157 26.39 -7.70 12.15
C ALA A 157 27.41 -6.56 11.98
N ALA A 158 28.43 -6.77 11.17
CA ALA A 158 29.28 -5.66 10.74
C ALA A 158 28.42 -4.63 9.99
N PRO A 159 28.41 -3.35 10.37
CA PRO A 159 27.61 -2.34 9.69
C PRO A 159 28.13 -2.19 8.25
N ILE A 160 27.17 -2.12 7.28
CA ILE A 160 27.51 -1.85 5.88
C ILE A 160 27.98 -0.40 5.74
N SER A 161 27.35 0.51 6.49
CA SER A 161 27.75 1.92 6.61
C SER A 161 27.80 2.36 8.08
N THR A 162 28.50 3.47 8.34
CA THR A 162 28.60 4.06 9.67
C THR A 162 27.62 5.23 9.79
N VAL A 163 26.57 5.05 10.56
CA VAL A 163 25.63 6.10 10.97
C VAL A 163 25.67 6.21 12.50
N ALA A 164 25.76 7.42 13.03
CA ALA A 164 25.71 7.63 14.48
C ALA A 164 24.40 7.08 15.06
N ASP A 165 24.46 6.41 16.20
CA ASP A 165 23.31 5.67 16.75
C ASP A 165 22.04 6.53 16.90
N GLY A 166 22.22 7.78 17.36
CA GLY A 166 21.14 8.73 17.54
C GLY A 166 20.66 9.45 16.27
N ASP A 167 21.29 9.20 15.12
CA ASP A 167 20.96 9.89 13.87
C ASP A 167 20.11 9.04 12.92
N TRP A 168 19.44 9.75 12.00
CA TRP A 168 18.63 9.19 10.91
C TRP A 168 18.87 10.01 9.63
N PRO A 169 20.07 9.94 9.03
CA PRO A 169 20.52 10.89 8.00
C PRO A 169 20.00 10.59 6.58
N ALA A 170 19.23 9.51 6.39
CA ALA A 170 18.66 9.12 5.11
C ALA A 170 17.25 8.56 5.28
N TYR A 171 16.48 8.46 4.22
CA TYR A 171 15.10 7.96 4.21
C TYR A 171 14.92 6.65 4.96
N GLY A 172 15.77 5.67 4.74
CA GLY A 172 15.76 4.37 5.43
C GLY A 172 16.68 4.30 6.64
N ARG A 173 16.96 5.40 7.32
CA ARG A 173 17.99 5.67 8.30
C ARG A 173 19.39 5.70 7.70
N ASN A 174 19.74 4.73 6.90
CA ASN A 174 20.92 4.65 6.06
C ASN A 174 20.51 4.51 4.60
N GLN A 175 21.47 4.60 3.70
CA GLN A 175 21.18 4.45 2.26
C GLN A 175 20.99 2.97 1.85
N GLU A 176 21.30 2.03 2.73
CA GLU A 176 20.99 0.61 2.61
C GLU A 176 19.49 0.29 2.83
N GLY A 177 18.70 1.27 3.29
CA GLY A 177 17.25 1.13 3.41
C GLY A 177 16.77 0.19 4.53
N GLN A 178 17.56 0.00 5.59
CA GLN A 178 17.25 -0.98 6.64
C GLN A 178 16.08 -0.56 7.53
N ARG A 179 15.85 0.73 7.72
CA ARG A 179 14.80 1.26 8.64
C ARG A 179 14.89 0.67 10.05
N PHE A 180 16.09 0.36 10.47
CA PHE A 180 16.41 -0.18 11.79
C PHE A 180 17.21 0.83 12.61
N SER A 181 16.83 1.03 13.87
CA SER A 181 17.56 1.87 14.83
C SER A 181 18.21 1.03 15.92
N PRO A 182 19.49 1.25 16.26
CA PRO A 182 20.15 0.58 17.36
C PRO A 182 19.71 1.08 18.74
N LEU A 183 18.87 2.11 18.81
CA LEU A 183 18.39 2.70 20.07
C LEU A 183 17.52 1.71 20.85
N LYS A 184 17.66 1.75 22.19
CA LYS A 184 17.01 0.81 23.13
C LYS A 184 16.27 1.49 24.28
N GLN A 185 16.35 2.82 24.38
CA GLN A 185 15.70 3.55 25.48
C GLN A 185 14.20 3.27 25.49
N ILE A 186 13.56 3.34 24.31
CA ILE A 186 12.19 2.86 24.12
C ILE A 186 12.27 1.37 23.79
N ASN A 187 11.63 0.54 24.61
CA ASN A 187 11.68 -0.91 24.50
C ASN A 187 10.31 -1.54 24.78
N ALA A 188 10.21 -2.86 24.63
CA ALA A 188 8.95 -3.59 24.78
C ALA A 188 8.29 -3.43 26.17
N ASP A 189 9.05 -3.19 27.24
CA ASP A 189 8.51 -3.07 28.58
C ASP A 189 7.93 -1.68 28.88
N ASN A 190 8.54 -0.62 28.30
CA ASN A 190 8.23 0.78 28.62
C ASN A 190 7.50 1.54 27.52
N VAL A 191 7.39 1.03 26.29
CA VAL A 191 6.74 1.70 25.15
C VAL A 191 5.30 2.10 25.44
N LYS A 192 4.60 1.37 26.31
CA LYS A 192 3.24 1.70 26.76
C LYS A 192 3.13 3.05 27.49
N ASN A 193 4.25 3.61 27.94
CA ASN A 193 4.34 4.89 28.64
C ASN A 193 4.59 6.06 27.69
N LEU A 194 4.76 5.84 26.38
CA LEU A 194 4.97 6.91 25.42
C LEU A 194 3.89 7.99 25.51
N LYS A 195 4.32 9.22 25.46
CA LYS A 195 3.47 10.43 25.43
C LYS A 195 3.88 11.29 24.24
N GLU A 196 2.94 12.08 23.76
CA GLU A 196 3.22 13.16 22.81
C GLU A 196 4.22 14.14 23.44
N ALA A 197 5.37 14.32 22.77
CA ALA A 197 6.43 15.21 23.22
C ALA A 197 6.27 16.61 22.62
N TRP A 198 6.00 16.67 21.33
CA TRP A 198 5.72 17.90 20.62
C TRP A 198 4.95 17.63 19.31
N VAL A 199 4.28 18.66 18.83
CA VAL A 199 3.60 18.68 17.52
C VAL A 199 4.04 19.93 16.77
N PHE A 200 4.40 19.77 15.52
CA PHE A 200 4.64 20.86 14.59
C PHE A 200 3.59 20.88 13.48
N ARG A 201 3.13 22.07 13.11
CA ARG A 201 2.20 22.29 12.01
C ARG A 201 2.93 22.99 10.86
N THR A 202 2.99 22.32 9.71
CA THR A 202 3.71 22.87 8.54
C THR A 202 2.94 23.99 7.85
N GLY A 203 1.63 24.05 8.04
CA GLY A 203 0.73 24.94 7.31
C GLY A 203 0.53 24.57 5.85
N ASP A 204 1.08 23.42 5.41
CA ASP A 204 0.93 22.94 4.03
C ASP A 204 -0.29 22.02 3.93
N LEU A 205 -1.39 22.60 3.52
CA LEU A 205 -2.69 21.93 3.38
C LEU A 205 -3.08 21.83 1.90
N LYS A 206 -3.95 20.86 1.60
CA LYS A 206 -4.55 20.69 0.26
C LYS A 206 -5.16 22.00 -0.24
N GLN A 207 -4.80 22.39 -1.46
CA GLN A 207 -5.31 23.57 -2.15
C GLN A 207 -6.43 23.20 -3.13
N PRO A 208 -7.30 24.15 -3.52
CA PRO A 208 -8.41 23.89 -4.45
C PRO A 208 -7.99 23.35 -5.83
N ASN A 209 -6.79 23.74 -6.29
CA ASN A 209 -6.27 23.34 -7.61
C ASN A 209 -5.36 22.12 -7.56
N ASP A 210 -5.18 21.51 -6.41
CA ASP A 210 -4.35 20.31 -6.30
C ASP A 210 -4.99 19.13 -7.02
N PRO A 211 -4.18 18.20 -7.54
CA PRO A 211 -4.68 16.94 -8.07
C PRO A 211 -5.36 16.10 -6.99
N GLY A 212 -6.03 15.03 -7.42
CA GLY A 212 -6.60 14.05 -6.49
C GLY A 212 -5.54 13.42 -5.58
N GLU A 213 -4.39 13.13 -6.16
CA GLU A 213 -3.24 12.48 -5.51
C GLU A 213 -2.30 13.52 -4.88
N ILE A 214 -2.77 14.18 -3.84
CA ILE A 214 -1.91 14.93 -2.93
C ILE A 214 -1.72 14.13 -1.65
N THR A 215 -0.46 13.91 -1.25
CA THR A 215 -0.13 13.01 -0.16
C THR A 215 1.03 13.52 0.68
N ASN A 216 1.05 13.13 1.93
CA ASN A 216 2.18 13.37 2.81
C ASN A 216 2.84 12.04 3.19
N GLU A 217 3.94 11.73 2.51
CA GLU A 217 4.65 10.45 2.61
C GLU A 217 6.03 10.58 3.25
N VAL A 218 6.36 11.77 3.74
CA VAL A 218 7.70 12.08 4.19
C VAL A 218 8.15 11.25 5.40
N THR A 219 9.35 10.70 5.30
CA THR A 219 10.16 10.32 6.46
C THR A 219 11.18 11.43 6.68
N PRO A 220 11.11 12.18 7.81
CA PRO A 220 12.12 13.17 8.14
C PRO A 220 13.51 12.55 8.25
N ILE A 221 14.54 13.32 7.98
CA ILE A 221 15.91 12.94 8.30
C ILE A 221 16.41 13.77 9.49
N LYS A 222 17.31 13.19 10.28
CA LYS A 222 17.90 13.85 11.45
C LYS A 222 19.42 13.79 11.37
N VAL A 223 20.04 14.97 11.39
CA VAL A 223 21.49 15.14 11.42
C VAL A 223 21.85 16.12 12.55
N GLY A 224 22.66 15.66 13.49
CA GLY A 224 23.00 16.47 14.66
C GLY A 224 21.77 16.77 15.52
N ASP A 225 21.46 18.04 15.72
CA ASP A 225 20.30 18.53 16.50
C ASP A 225 19.11 18.99 15.62
N THR A 226 19.14 18.69 14.33
CA THR A 226 18.16 19.21 13.36
C THR A 226 17.45 18.11 12.63
N LEU A 227 16.12 18.22 12.56
CA LEU A 227 15.25 17.46 11.67
C LEU A 227 15.05 18.25 10.38
N PHE A 228 15.16 17.56 9.23
CA PHE A 228 14.82 18.10 7.93
C PHE A 228 13.69 17.28 7.33
N LEU A 229 12.69 17.96 6.78
CA LEU A 229 11.54 17.31 6.16
C LEU A 229 10.95 18.17 5.04
N CYS A 230 10.40 17.51 4.04
CA CYS A 230 9.57 18.16 3.02
C CYS A 230 8.09 17.89 3.26
N THR A 231 7.25 18.71 2.66
CA THR A 231 5.79 18.56 2.70
C THR A 231 5.26 18.09 1.35
N ALA A 232 3.94 17.92 1.23
CA ALA A 232 3.30 17.54 -0.02
C ALA A 232 3.65 18.51 -1.18
N HIS A 233 3.62 19.82 -0.96
CA HIS A 233 4.06 20.82 -1.96
C HIS A 233 5.57 21.08 -1.94
N GLN A 234 6.36 20.14 -1.43
CA GLN A 234 7.82 20.16 -1.35
C GLN A 234 8.39 21.38 -0.60
N ARG A 235 7.63 22.00 0.31
CA ARG A 235 8.18 22.98 1.24
C ARG A 235 9.14 22.26 2.19
N LEU A 236 10.34 22.79 2.35
CA LEU A 236 11.39 22.23 3.20
C LEU A 236 11.41 22.93 4.54
N PHE A 237 11.42 22.15 5.62
CA PHE A 237 11.51 22.65 6.99
C PHE A 237 12.74 22.06 7.69
N ALA A 238 13.39 22.91 8.50
CA ALA A 238 14.37 22.50 9.49
C ALA A 238 13.83 22.78 10.89
N LEU A 239 13.74 21.71 11.70
CA LEU A 239 13.22 21.80 13.06
C LEU A 239 14.30 21.45 14.07
N ASP A 240 14.23 22.04 15.24
CA ASP A 240 14.98 21.60 16.41
C ASP A 240 14.49 20.21 16.83
N ALA A 241 15.40 19.23 16.87
CA ALA A 241 15.06 17.84 17.10
C ALA A 241 14.53 17.56 18.52
N ALA A 242 14.87 18.39 19.51
CA ALA A 242 14.40 18.21 20.88
C ALA A 242 13.00 18.79 21.12
N THR A 243 12.67 19.88 20.45
CA THR A 243 11.50 20.69 20.75
C THR A 243 10.46 20.77 19.62
N GLY A 244 10.83 20.36 18.41
CA GLY A 244 10.00 20.50 17.21
C GLY A 244 9.83 21.94 16.74
N LYS A 245 10.56 22.90 17.31
CA LYS A 245 10.48 24.31 16.88
C LYS A 245 11.18 24.51 15.55
N GLU A 246 10.55 25.31 14.69
CA GLU A 246 11.13 25.68 13.40
C GLU A 246 12.42 26.51 13.61
N LYS A 247 13.48 26.11 12.91
CA LYS A 247 14.73 26.87 12.79
C LYS A 247 14.66 27.76 11.54
N TRP A 248 14.22 27.18 10.43
CA TRP A 248 13.99 27.88 9.16
C TRP A 248 13.11 27.02 8.23
N HIS A 249 12.57 27.61 7.19
CA HIS A 249 11.95 26.92 6.07
C HIS A 249 12.33 27.50 4.73
N PHE A 250 12.17 26.70 3.68
CA PHE A 250 12.35 27.09 2.29
C PHE A 250 11.12 26.64 1.49
N ASP A 251 10.59 27.54 0.65
CA ASP A 251 9.44 27.27 -0.21
C ASP A 251 9.90 27.31 -1.68
N PRO A 252 9.88 26.16 -2.41
CA PRO A 252 10.22 26.12 -3.83
C PRO A 252 9.17 26.78 -4.71
N GLN A 253 8.04 27.19 -4.15
CA GLN A 253 6.89 27.78 -4.84
C GLN A 253 6.41 26.88 -5.98
N LEU A 254 6.10 25.63 -5.64
CA LEU A 254 5.48 24.69 -6.57
C LEU A 254 4.09 25.22 -6.95
N ASN A 255 3.85 25.38 -8.24
CA ASN A 255 2.54 25.69 -8.78
C ASN A 255 1.89 24.40 -9.31
N ALA A 256 1.32 23.62 -8.41
CA ALA A 256 0.60 22.40 -8.75
C ALA A 256 -0.75 22.72 -9.38
N ASP A 257 -1.18 21.89 -10.31
CA ASP A 257 -2.51 21.95 -10.92
C ASP A 257 -3.03 20.51 -11.18
N PRO A 258 -4.29 20.33 -11.62
CA PRO A 258 -4.86 19.02 -11.86
C PRO A 258 -4.14 18.15 -12.92
N SER A 259 -3.15 18.69 -13.65
CA SER A 259 -2.34 17.93 -14.60
C SER A 259 -1.25 17.09 -13.93
N PHE A 260 -0.88 17.40 -12.69
CA PHE A 260 0.03 16.57 -11.92
C PHE A 260 -0.62 15.24 -11.57
N GLN A 261 0.10 14.15 -11.72
CA GLN A 261 -0.37 12.85 -11.23
C GLN A 261 -0.20 12.78 -9.71
N HIS A 262 0.95 13.21 -9.21
CA HIS A 262 1.25 13.20 -7.79
C HIS A 262 1.72 14.59 -7.32
N VAL A 263 1.29 15.01 -6.15
CA VAL A 263 1.91 16.09 -5.39
C VAL A 263 2.34 15.49 -4.06
N THR A 264 3.59 15.03 -4.02
CA THR A 264 4.13 14.32 -2.87
C THR A 264 5.64 14.49 -2.74
N CYS A 265 6.14 14.36 -1.53
CA CYS A 265 7.56 14.27 -1.23
C CYS A 265 7.80 13.17 -0.20
N ARG A 266 8.57 12.14 -0.55
CA ARG A 266 8.91 11.05 0.38
C ARG A 266 10.07 11.38 1.30
N GLY A 267 10.91 12.34 0.91
CA GLY A 267 12.04 12.77 1.72
C GLY A 267 13.03 13.65 0.98
N VAL A 268 14.04 14.05 1.69
CA VAL A 268 15.17 14.85 1.21
C VAL A 268 16.47 14.14 1.52
N SER A 269 17.57 14.57 0.90
CA SER A 269 18.89 13.98 1.14
C SER A 269 19.86 15.02 1.67
N TYR A 270 20.81 14.57 2.49
CA TYR A 270 21.82 15.39 3.12
C TYR A 270 23.19 15.12 2.52
N HIS A 271 23.99 16.17 2.34
CA HIS A 271 25.41 16.09 1.97
C HIS A 271 26.24 17.07 2.75
N GLU A 272 27.47 16.67 3.08
CA GLU A 272 28.46 17.53 3.72
C GLU A 272 29.68 17.67 2.80
N ALA A 273 29.90 18.90 2.33
CA ALA A 273 31.08 19.29 1.56
C ALA A 273 32.22 19.63 2.50
N LYS A 274 33.32 18.89 2.42
CA LYS A 274 34.51 19.06 3.23
C LYS A 274 35.71 19.44 2.36
N ALA A 275 36.78 19.96 2.98
CA ALA A 275 37.98 20.37 2.26
C ALA A 275 38.71 19.25 1.52
N ASP A 276 38.43 17.99 1.87
CA ASP A 276 39.01 16.80 1.25
C ASP A 276 38.15 16.23 0.09
N ASN A 277 36.87 16.65 -0.01
CA ASN A 277 35.94 16.15 -1.04
C ASN A 277 35.28 17.23 -1.89
N ALA A 278 35.52 18.52 -1.62
CA ALA A 278 34.87 19.64 -2.32
C ALA A 278 35.80 20.83 -2.54
N PRO A 279 35.57 21.64 -3.61
CA PRO A 279 36.24 22.92 -3.82
C PRO A 279 36.04 23.90 -2.66
N ALA A 280 37.03 24.76 -2.43
CA ALA A 280 37.02 25.68 -1.29
C ALA A 280 35.85 26.70 -1.33
N ASP A 281 35.45 27.15 -2.52
CA ASP A 281 34.29 28.04 -2.72
C ASP A 281 32.97 27.35 -2.40
N VAL A 282 32.83 26.07 -2.71
CA VAL A 282 31.68 25.22 -2.35
C VAL A 282 31.59 25.06 -0.83
N VAL A 283 32.72 24.78 -0.17
CA VAL A 283 32.77 24.67 1.30
C VAL A 283 32.45 26.00 1.97
N ALA A 284 32.92 27.12 1.40
CA ALA A 284 32.63 28.46 1.95
C ALA A 284 31.17 28.87 1.76
N ASP A 285 30.54 28.51 0.65
CA ASP A 285 29.17 28.89 0.33
C ASP A 285 28.16 27.99 1.10
N CYS A 286 28.35 26.68 1.01
CA CYS A 286 27.34 25.73 1.44
C CYS A 286 27.96 24.41 1.91
N PRO A 287 28.61 24.40 3.11
CA PRO A 287 29.31 23.22 3.60
C PRO A 287 28.38 22.06 3.89
N ARG A 288 27.16 22.36 4.34
CA ARG A 288 26.13 21.36 4.61
C ARG A 288 24.89 21.69 3.80
N ARG A 289 24.40 20.74 3.03
CA ARG A 289 23.29 20.99 2.11
C ARG A 289 22.23 19.92 2.16
N ILE A 290 20.97 20.36 1.96
CA ILE A 290 19.83 19.49 1.70
C ILE A 290 19.54 19.52 0.20
N ILE A 291 19.39 18.36 -0.38
CA ILE A 291 18.99 18.17 -1.77
C ILE A 291 17.50 17.85 -1.77
N LEU A 292 16.72 18.78 -2.35
CA LEU A 292 15.26 18.74 -2.38
C LEU A 292 14.77 18.53 -3.82
N PRO A 293 14.21 17.36 -4.16
CA PRO A 293 13.52 17.15 -5.43
C PRO A 293 12.12 17.81 -5.38
N VAL A 294 11.69 18.39 -6.51
CA VAL A 294 10.39 19.05 -6.65
C VAL A 294 9.63 18.48 -7.85
N ASN A 295 8.34 18.23 -7.69
CA ASN A 295 7.51 17.51 -8.68
C ASN A 295 7.39 18.22 -10.04
N ASP A 296 7.80 19.46 -10.17
CA ASP A 296 7.89 20.17 -11.46
C ASP A 296 9.22 19.95 -12.20
N GLY A 297 10.05 19.01 -11.75
CA GLY A 297 11.32 18.68 -12.40
C GLY A 297 12.48 19.59 -12.02
N ARG A 298 12.39 20.34 -10.92
CA ARG A 298 13.51 21.07 -10.34
C ARG A 298 14.15 20.29 -9.20
N LEU A 299 15.47 20.46 -9.04
CA LEU A 299 16.22 19.97 -7.88
C LEU A 299 16.91 21.16 -7.21
N PHE A 300 16.70 21.33 -5.93
CA PHE A 300 17.29 22.42 -5.16
C PHE A 300 18.41 21.92 -4.25
N ALA A 301 19.48 22.69 -4.15
CA ALA A 301 20.49 22.58 -3.10
C ALA A 301 20.30 23.73 -2.12
N VAL A 302 19.95 23.41 -0.89
CA VAL A 302 19.61 24.36 0.16
C VAL A 302 20.59 24.20 1.31
N ASN A 303 21.16 25.31 1.79
CA ASN A 303 22.07 25.31 2.93
C ASN A 303 21.34 24.83 4.19
N ALA A 304 21.81 23.74 4.78
CA ALA A 304 21.19 23.08 5.92
C ALA A 304 21.19 23.94 7.20
N ASP A 305 22.06 24.94 7.29
CA ASP A 305 22.20 25.80 8.48
C ASP A 305 21.23 26.98 8.49
N ASN A 306 20.85 27.48 7.31
CA ASN A 306 20.13 28.74 7.20
C ASN A 306 18.98 28.78 6.18
N GLY A 307 18.75 27.71 5.44
CA GLY A 307 17.65 27.60 4.47
C GLY A 307 17.84 28.41 3.18
N LYS A 308 19.01 28.97 2.92
CA LYS A 308 19.31 29.71 1.67
C LYS A 308 19.78 28.73 0.58
N LEU A 309 19.60 29.14 -0.67
CA LEU A 309 20.14 28.39 -1.81
C LEU A 309 21.66 28.36 -1.80
N CYS A 310 22.25 27.23 -2.19
CA CYS A 310 23.69 27.04 -2.38
C CYS A 310 24.08 27.66 -3.73
N GLU A 311 24.64 28.88 -3.74
CA GLU A 311 24.88 29.65 -4.96
C GLU A 311 25.88 29.01 -5.92
N THR A 312 26.79 28.20 -5.39
CA THR A 312 27.80 27.45 -6.20
C THR A 312 27.23 26.23 -6.90
N PHE A 313 26.00 25.80 -6.57
CA PHE A 313 25.38 24.62 -7.16
C PHE A 313 24.54 24.99 -8.38
N ALA A 314 24.78 24.33 -9.52
CA ALA A 314 24.02 24.49 -10.76
C ALA A 314 23.77 25.97 -11.14
N ASN A 315 22.51 26.33 -11.37
CA ASN A 315 22.12 27.73 -11.58
C ASN A 315 21.66 28.33 -10.24
N LYS A 316 22.63 28.82 -9.43
CA LYS A 316 22.36 29.45 -8.13
C LYS A 316 21.48 28.61 -7.21
N GLY A 317 21.82 27.33 -7.04
CA GLY A 317 21.12 26.41 -6.19
C GLY A 317 19.99 25.60 -6.87
N ILE A 318 19.73 25.81 -8.16
CA ILE A 318 18.61 25.19 -8.88
C ILE A 318 19.12 24.42 -10.08
N LEU A 319 18.85 23.12 -10.11
CA LEU A 319 19.13 22.24 -11.24
C LEU A 319 17.83 21.91 -11.97
N ASN A 320 17.81 22.09 -13.29
CA ASN A 320 16.70 21.72 -14.15
C ASN A 320 16.84 20.25 -14.58
N LEU A 321 15.96 19.37 -14.09
CA LEU A 321 15.91 17.96 -14.45
C LEU A 321 15.15 17.70 -15.76
N GLN A 322 14.53 18.71 -16.36
CA GLN A 322 13.78 18.55 -17.63
C GLN A 322 14.67 18.73 -18.87
N THR A 323 15.97 18.95 -18.71
CA THR A 323 16.92 19.03 -19.84
C THR A 323 16.89 17.74 -20.65
N ASN A 324 16.75 17.87 -21.97
CA ASN A 324 16.59 16.77 -22.93
C ASN A 324 15.36 15.85 -22.66
N MET A 325 14.37 16.35 -21.92
CA MET A 325 13.11 15.69 -21.69
C MET A 325 11.96 16.57 -22.19
N PRO A 326 11.21 16.15 -23.22
CA PRO A 326 10.13 16.94 -23.78
C PRO A 326 8.89 16.89 -22.85
N VAL A 327 8.95 17.64 -21.77
CA VAL A 327 7.80 17.84 -20.87
C VAL A 327 6.88 18.90 -21.48
N THR A 328 5.72 18.47 -21.94
CA THR A 328 4.71 19.37 -22.57
C THR A 328 3.69 19.90 -21.59
N THR A 329 3.50 19.20 -20.47
CA THR A 329 2.57 19.55 -19.41
C THR A 329 3.29 19.43 -18.07
N PRO A 330 3.15 20.39 -17.14
CA PRO A 330 3.69 20.26 -15.80
C PRO A 330 3.20 18.96 -15.11
N GLY A 331 4.07 18.31 -14.35
CA GLY A 331 3.74 17.06 -13.67
C GLY A 331 3.84 15.79 -14.50
N MET A 332 4.27 15.85 -15.78
CA MET A 332 4.55 14.64 -16.56
C MET A 332 5.83 13.91 -16.11
N TYR A 333 6.75 14.61 -15.45
CA TYR A 333 7.94 14.07 -14.81
C TYR A 333 8.05 14.60 -13.39
N GLU A 334 7.99 13.71 -12.42
CA GLU A 334 7.87 14.01 -11.00
C GLU A 334 8.93 13.26 -10.18
N PRO A 335 10.02 13.90 -9.75
CA PRO A 335 10.94 13.30 -8.79
C PRO A 335 10.32 13.34 -7.39
N THR A 336 9.72 12.23 -6.96
CA THR A 336 8.95 12.13 -5.70
C THR A 336 9.74 11.55 -4.54
N SER A 337 10.90 10.94 -4.81
CA SER A 337 11.72 10.25 -3.81
C SER A 337 13.08 10.93 -3.60
N PRO A 338 13.66 10.83 -2.40
CA PRO A 338 14.96 11.43 -2.13
C PRO A 338 16.05 10.79 -3.00
N PRO A 339 16.94 11.59 -3.61
CA PRO A 339 18.07 11.07 -4.38
C PRO A 339 19.09 10.34 -3.50
N ILE A 340 19.82 9.40 -4.08
CA ILE A 340 21.01 8.83 -3.45
C ILE A 340 22.15 9.85 -3.54
N ILE A 341 22.85 10.03 -2.43
CA ILE A 341 24.01 10.91 -2.32
C ILE A 341 25.25 10.09 -2.01
N THR A 342 26.26 10.22 -2.87
CA THR A 342 27.61 9.71 -2.61
C THR A 342 28.57 10.88 -2.33
N ASP A 343 29.84 10.62 -2.09
CA ASP A 343 30.86 11.69 -1.95
C ASP A 343 31.01 12.53 -3.22
N LYS A 344 30.57 12.02 -4.39
CA LYS A 344 30.77 12.65 -5.69
C LYS A 344 29.49 12.90 -6.46
N THR A 345 28.47 12.09 -6.25
CA THR A 345 27.33 12.01 -7.19
C THR A 345 25.98 12.14 -6.45
N ILE A 346 25.09 12.91 -7.04
CA ILE A 346 23.64 12.87 -6.78
C ILE A 346 23.06 11.92 -7.83
N VAL A 347 22.52 10.77 -7.42
CA VAL A 347 21.79 9.87 -8.31
C VAL A 347 20.30 10.12 -8.15
N ILE A 348 19.64 10.54 -9.21
CA ILE A 348 18.22 10.87 -9.21
C ILE A 348 17.45 10.18 -10.32
N ALA A 349 16.25 9.76 -10.00
CA ALA A 349 15.20 9.28 -10.89
C ALA A 349 13.88 9.97 -10.56
N GLY A 350 12.85 9.70 -11.33
CA GLY A 350 11.52 10.29 -11.06
C GLY A 350 10.42 9.43 -11.68
N ALA A 351 9.20 9.68 -11.23
CA ALA A 351 8.00 9.14 -11.82
C ALA A 351 7.73 9.81 -13.18
N VAL A 352 7.09 9.08 -14.06
CA VAL A 352 6.54 9.56 -15.33
C VAL A 352 5.06 9.21 -15.32
N THR A 353 4.20 10.09 -15.83
CA THR A 353 2.74 9.85 -15.85
C THR A 353 2.42 8.49 -16.48
N ASP A 354 1.63 7.65 -15.79
CA ASP A 354 1.49 6.23 -16.10
C ASP A 354 0.67 5.93 -17.38
N ASN A 355 -0.61 6.18 -17.36
CA ASN A 355 -1.52 5.72 -18.42
C ASN A 355 -2.13 6.88 -19.23
N PHE A 356 -1.40 7.98 -19.39
CA PHE A 356 -1.92 9.10 -20.18
C PHE A 356 -1.66 8.92 -21.67
N SER A 357 -0.39 8.76 -22.10
CA SER A 357 -0.05 8.68 -23.52
C SER A 357 1.25 7.92 -23.83
N THR A 358 1.50 7.68 -25.11
CA THR A 358 2.78 7.21 -25.66
C THR A 358 3.77 8.34 -25.91
N ARG A 359 3.58 9.52 -25.35
CA ARG A 359 4.44 10.71 -25.52
C ARG A 359 4.90 11.26 -24.17
N GLU A 360 4.96 10.40 -23.17
CA GLU A 360 5.46 10.76 -21.85
C GLU A 360 6.97 10.96 -21.89
N PRO A 361 7.54 11.76 -20.95
CA PRO A 361 8.98 11.92 -20.84
C PRO A 361 9.72 10.60 -20.60
N SER A 362 11.03 10.67 -20.57
CA SER A 362 11.90 9.54 -20.27
C SER A 362 11.93 9.24 -18.78
N GLY A 363 12.01 7.94 -18.41
CA GLY A 363 12.36 7.48 -17.07
C GLY A 363 13.88 7.47 -16.81
N VAL A 364 14.65 8.26 -17.51
CA VAL A 364 16.11 8.30 -17.41
C VAL A 364 16.60 8.52 -15.98
N ILE A 365 17.58 7.72 -15.56
CA ILE A 365 18.31 7.89 -14.31
C ILE A 365 19.57 8.68 -14.58
N ARG A 366 19.88 9.66 -13.73
CA ARG A 366 21.03 10.54 -13.96
C ARG A 366 21.86 10.72 -12.70
N GLY A 367 23.17 10.78 -12.91
CA GLY A 367 24.17 11.16 -11.92
C GLY A 367 24.68 12.56 -12.16
N PHE A 368 24.58 13.42 -11.15
CA PHE A 368 25.10 14.79 -11.19
C PHE A 368 26.20 14.94 -10.15
N ASP A 369 27.16 15.80 -10.45
CA ASP A 369 28.21 16.17 -9.49
C ASP A 369 27.58 16.83 -8.26
N VAL A 370 27.87 16.29 -7.08
CA VAL A 370 27.23 16.69 -5.82
C VAL A 370 27.58 18.14 -5.41
N ASN A 371 28.71 18.64 -5.88
CA ASN A 371 29.18 19.99 -5.58
C ASN A 371 28.67 21.04 -6.55
N THR A 372 28.66 20.71 -7.84
CA THR A 372 28.41 21.67 -8.93
C THR A 372 27.08 21.48 -9.65
N GLY A 373 26.41 20.34 -9.47
CA GLY A 373 25.19 20.01 -10.23
C GLY A 373 25.43 19.67 -11.71
N LYS A 374 26.70 19.52 -12.15
CA LYS A 374 27.00 19.15 -13.53
C LYS A 374 26.62 17.69 -13.79
N LEU A 375 25.98 17.42 -14.95
CA LEU A 375 25.69 16.05 -15.39
C LEU A 375 26.99 15.27 -15.58
N LEU A 376 27.13 14.14 -14.88
CA LEU A 376 28.26 13.23 -14.98
C LEU A 376 27.97 12.06 -15.92
N TRP A 377 26.78 11.49 -15.80
CA TRP A 377 26.32 10.35 -16.58
C TRP A 377 24.79 10.29 -16.64
N ALA A 378 24.30 9.55 -17.62
CA ALA A 378 22.91 9.17 -17.74
C ALA A 378 22.79 7.66 -17.94
N PHE A 379 21.65 7.10 -17.53
CA PHE A 379 21.22 5.74 -17.86
C PHE A 379 19.78 5.83 -18.34
N ASP A 380 19.59 5.78 -19.66
CA ASP A 380 18.28 5.77 -20.32
C ASP A 380 17.85 4.32 -20.54
N PRO A 381 16.93 3.79 -19.74
CA PRO A 381 16.58 2.37 -19.79
C PRO A 381 15.85 1.94 -21.07
N GLY A 382 15.36 2.88 -21.86
CA GLY A 382 14.72 2.61 -23.16
C GLY A 382 15.64 2.76 -24.37
N ALA A 383 16.88 3.19 -24.18
CA ALA A 383 17.82 3.41 -25.27
C ALA A 383 18.60 2.12 -25.64
N LYS A 384 19.07 2.06 -26.91
CA LYS A 384 20.00 0.99 -27.35
C LYS A 384 21.32 1.04 -26.60
N ASP A 385 21.88 2.24 -26.45
CA ASP A 385 22.98 2.54 -25.56
C ASP A 385 22.46 3.37 -24.38
N PRO A 386 22.22 2.76 -23.22
CA PRO A 386 21.63 3.45 -22.07
C PRO A 386 22.50 4.60 -21.54
N ASN A 387 23.82 4.60 -21.79
CA ASN A 387 24.72 5.63 -21.30
C ASN A 387 24.95 6.77 -22.31
N ALA A 388 24.29 6.74 -23.47
CA ALA A 388 24.36 7.84 -24.41
C ALA A 388 23.65 9.09 -23.88
N ILE A 389 24.31 10.22 -23.89
CA ILE A 389 23.72 11.51 -23.56
C ILE A 389 23.29 12.20 -24.86
N PRO A 390 21.99 12.53 -25.01
CA PRO A 390 21.50 13.20 -26.20
C PRO A 390 22.15 14.57 -26.40
N SER A 391 22.33 14.99 -27.65
CA SER A 391 22.67 16.38 -27.97
C SER A 391 21.51 17.32 -27.67
N ASP A 392 21.75 18.64 -27.66
CA ASP A 392 20.73 19.65 -27.34
C ASP A 392 19.47 19.60 -28.25
N GLU A 393 19.62 19.05 -29.47
CA GLU A 393 18.53 18.89 -30.44
C GLU A 393 17.77 17.58 -30.30
N HIS A 394 18.20 16.70 -29.40
CA HIS A 394 17.61 15.38 -29.18
C HIS A 394 17.16 15.22 -27.73
N HIS A 395 16.35 14.21 -27.48
CA HIS A 395 15.87 13.89 -26.14
C HIS A 395 16.14 12.42 -25.77
N PHE A 396 16.07 12.13 -24.48
CA PHE A 396 16.03 10.77 -23.94
C PHE A 396 14.80 10.02 -24.45
N THR A 397 14.82 8.69 -24.39
CA THR A 397 13.76 7.83 -24.91
C THR A 397 12.44 8.07 -24.20
N LEU A 398 11.40 8.43 -24.96
CA LEU A 398 10.05 8.62 -24.44
C LEU A 398 9.51 7.31 -23.88
N ASN A 399 8.65 7.41 -22.86
CA ASN A 399 7.96 6.26 -22.26
C ASN A 399 8.92 5.12 -21.83
N SER A 400 10.17 5.43 -21.53
CA SER A 400 11.08 4.42 -20.99
C SER A 400 10.75 4.10 -19.53
N PRO A 401 11.10 2.91 -19.02
CA PRO A 401 10.88 2.57 -17.62
C PRO A 401 11.45 3.62 -16.67
N ASN A 402 10.70 3.96 -15.63
CA ASN A 402 11.11 4.94 -14.63
C ASN A 402 11.48 4.27 -13.29
N SER A 403 12.01 5.03 -12.34
CA SER A 403 12.22 4.60 -10.97
C SER A 403 11.70 5.69 -10.04
N TRP A 404 10.46 5.52 -9.60
CA TRP A 404 9.77 6.50 -8.77
C TRP A 404 9.97 6.27 -7.26
N ALA A 405 10.19 5.01 -6.85
CA ALA A 405 10.42 4.66 -5.47
C ALA A 405 11.87 4.98 -5.02
N PRO A 406 12.13 5.11 -3.71
CA PRO A 406 13.48 5.36 -3.22
C PRO A 406 14.46 4.25 -3.60
N ALA A 407 15.66 4.61 -4.04
CA ALA A 407 16.75 3.69 -4.33
C ALA A 407 17.55 3.32 -3.05
N ALA A 408 18.40 2.30 -3.15
CA ALA A 408 19.38 1.95 -2.11
C ALA A 408 20.80 2.04 -2.65
N TYR A 409 21.80 2.16 -1.76
CA TYR A 409 23.20 2.32 -2.14
C TYR A 409 24.13 1.54 -1.23
N ASP A 410 25.07 0.83 -1.82
CA ASP A 410 26.19 0.19 -1.15
C ASP A 410 27.48 0.95 -1.44
N ALA A 411 27.99 1.66 -0.45
CA ALA A 411 29.19 2.48 -0.59
C ALA A 411 30.48 1.67 -0.82
N LYS A 412 30.53 0.41 -0.35
CA LYS A 412 31.70 -0.46 -0.53
C LYS A 412 31.81 -0.98 -1.96
N LEU A 413 30.66 -1.25 -2.57
CA LEU A 413 30.58 -1.72 -3.97
C LEU A 413 30.46 -0.58 -4.97
N ASP A 414 30.16 0.64 -4.52
CA ASP A 414 29.77 1.79 -5.33
C ASP A 414 28.60 1.46 -6.27
N LEU A 415 27.61 0.72 -5.75
CA LEU A 415 26.43 0.31 -6.49
C LEU A 415 25.16 0.96 -5.94
N VAL A 416 24.41 1.61 -6.82
CA VAL A 416 23.04 2.06 -6.55
C VAL A 416 22.05 1.06 -7.12
N TYR A 417 21.04 0.70 -6.32
CA TYR A 417 20.02 -0.27 -6.68
C TYR A 417 18.69 0.46 -6.89
N LEU A 418 18.22 0.43 -8.12
CA LEU A 418 17.06 1.16 -8.59
C LEU A 418 15.87 0.20 -8.72
N PRO A 419 14.78 0.44 -7.97
CA PRO A 419 13.52 -0.26 -8.17
C PRO A 419 12.81 0.33 -9.39
N MET A 420 12.77 -0.41 -10.49
CA MET A 420 12.22 0.09 -11.75
C MET A 420 10.71 -0.15 -11.83
N GLY A 421 10.01 0.85 -12.34
CA GLY A 421 8.62 0.77 -12.71
C GLY A 421 8.40 0.14 -14.09
N VAL A 422 7.15 0.06 -14.48
CA VAL A 422 6.73 -0.44 -15.78
C VAL A 422 6.96 0.62 -16.87
N THR A 423 6.96 0.19 -18.12
CA THR A 423 6.96 1.09 -19.29
C THR A 423 5.56 1.62 -19.54
N THR A 424 5.39 2.93 -19.54
CA THR A 424 4.08 3.57 -19.78
C THR A 424 3.69 3.54 -21.28
N PRO A 425 2.40 3.41 -21.64
CA PRO A 425 1.25 3.07 -20.79
C PRO A 425 1.35 1.68 -20.19
N ASP A 426 0.87 1.51 -18.94
CA ASP A 426 1.16 0.34 -18.12
C ASP A 426 0.32 -0.89 -18.48
N ILE A 427 -0.91 -0.68 -18.97
CA ILE A 427 -1.93 -1.74 -19.03
C ILE A 427 -2.09 -2.34 -20.44
N TRP A 428 -1.37 -1.83 -21.43
CA TRP A 428 -1.27 -2.40 -22.75
C TRP A 428 0.11 -2.13 -23.33
N GLY A 429 0.81 -3.18 -23.77
CA GLY A 429 2.24 -3.12 -24.09
C GLY A 429 2.61 -3.56 -25.51
N GLY A 430 1.65 -3.81 -26.40
CA GLY A 430 1.91 -4.40 -27.71
C GLY A 430 2.80 -3.56 -28.68
N ASN A 431 3.05 -2.28 -28.37
CA ASN A 431 3.93 -1.39 -29.14
C ASN A 431 5.25 -1.07 -28.45
N ARG A 432 5.51 -1.65 -27.28
CA ARG A 432 6.77 -1.44 -26.56
C ARG A 432 7.96 -2.05 -27.33
N THR A 433 9.07 -1.34 -27.36
CA THR A 433 10.30 -1.84 -27.97
C THR A 433 11.03 -2.83 -27.06
N PRO A 434 11.91 -3.70 -27.59
CA PRO A 434 12.72 -4.58 -26.74
C PRO A 434 13.58 -3.83 -25.72
N GLU A 435 14.03 -2.62 -26.05
CA GLU A 435 14.81 -1.77 -25.16
C GLU A 435 13.95 -1.26 -24.00
N GLN A 436 12.72 -0.81 -24.26
CA GLN A 436 11.76 -0.38 -23.24
C GLN A 436 11.35 -1.53 -22.31
N GLU A 437 11.31 -2.77 -22.79
CA GLU A 437 11.00 -3.96 -21.99
C GLU A 437 12.16 -4.42 -21.10
N ARG A 438 13.40 -4.14 -21.51
CA ARG A 438 14.60 -4.74 -20.90
C ARG A 438 14.73 -4.52 -19.40
N TYR A 439 14.41 -3.32 -18.94
CA TYR A 439 14.59 -2.91 -17.54
C TYR A 439 13.27 -2.57 -16.84
N ALA A 440 12.14 -2.78 -17.51
CA ALA A 440 10.82 -2.57 -16.88
C ALA A 440 10.60 -3.57 -15.74
N SER A 441 9.93 -3.14 -14.67
CA SER A 441 9.58 -3.95 -13.50
C SER A 441 10.76 -4.81 -13.02
N SER A 442 11.90 -4.15 -12.77
CA SER A 442 13.19 -4.79 -12.52
C SER A 442 13.91 -4.16 -11.33
N ILE A 443 14.90 -4.86 -10.82
CA ILE A 443 15.97 -4.26 -10.01
C ILE A 443 17.15 -4.02 -10.95
N VAL A 444 17.63 -2.78 -10.98
CA VAL A 444 18.78 -2.38 -11.80
C VAL A 444 19.88 -1.89 -10.89
N ALA A 445 21.06 -2.51 -10.95
CA ALA A 445 22.24 -2.07 -10.21
C ALA A 445 23.19 -1.32 -11.14
N LEU A 446 23.44 -0.05 -10.83
CA LEU A 446 24.37 0.80 -11.56
C LEU A 446 25.56 1.17 -10.67
N ASN A 447 26.75 1.30 -11.26
CA ASN A 447 27.85 1.95 -10.58
C ASN A 447 27.51 3.43 -10.36
N ALA A 448 27.48 3.90 -9.13
CA ALA A 448 27.03 5.24 -8.78
C ALA A 448 27.93 6.36 -9.30
N THR A 449 29.23 6.08 -9.49
CA THR A 449 30.20 7.03 -10.04
C THR A 449 30.13 7.16 -11.56
N THR A 450 29.85 6.06 -12.29
CA THR A 450 29.94 6.01 -13.75
C THR A 450 28.61 5.83 -14.49
N GLY A 451 27.55 5.45 -13.79
CA GLY A 451 26.24 5.13 -14.37
C GLY A 451 26.21 3.82 -15.18
N LYS A 452 27.29 3.05 -15.19
CA LYS A 452 27.35 1.80 -15.95
C LYS A 452 26.59 0.69 -15.25
N LEU A 453 25.87 -0.09 -16.02
CA LEU A 453 25.16 -1.27 -15.55
C LEU A 453 26.12 -2.31 -14.96
N ALA A 454 25.88 -2.71 -13.71
CA ALA A 454 26.54 -3.85 -13.09
C ALA A 454 25.74 -5.14 -13.34
N TRP A 455 24.44 -5.12 -13.04
CA TRP A 455 23.51 -6.21 -13.28
C TRP A 455 22.08 -5.72 -13.24
N SER A 456 21.15 -6.53 -13.73
CA SER A 456 19.71 -6.32 -13.58
C SER A 456 18.99 -7.65 -13.41
N TYR A 457 17.85 -7.61 -12.71
CA TYR A 457 16.95 -8.75 -12.54
C TYR A 457 15.52 -8.31 -12.77
N GLN A 458 14.83 -8.90 -13.74
CA GLN A 458 13.44 -8.56 -14.05
C GLN A 458 12.47 -9.39 -13.20
N THR A 459 11.59 -8.73 -12.49
CA THR A 459 10.65 -9.34 -11.54
C THR A 459 9.29 -9.65 -12.16
N VAL A 460 8.93 -8.95 -13.24
CA VAL A 460 7.75 -9.20 -14.07
C VAL A 460 8.13 -9.01 -15.53
N HIS A 461 7.91 -10.05 -16.34
CA HIS A 461 8.16 -10.00 -17.79
C HIS A 461 6.94 -9.42 -18.49
N HIS A 462 7.13 -8.46 -19.39
CA HIS A 462 6.07 -7.79 -20.15
C HIS A 462 4.87 -7.41 -19.25
N ASP A 463 5.13 -6.51 -18.33
CA ASP A 463 4.17 -6.12 -17.30
C ASP A 463 2.95 -5.40 -17.91
N LEU A 464 1.77 -5.94 -17.69
CA LEU A 464 0.48 -5.41 -18.12
C LEU A 464 -0.44 -5.10 -16.92
N TRP A 465 0.09 -5.14 -15.71
CA TRP A 465 -0.70 -5.10 -14.46
C TRP A 465 -0.24 -3.98 -13.51
N ASP A 466 0.75 -3.18 -13.95
CA ASP A 466 1.39 -2.19 -13.08
C ASP A 466 2.01 -2.85 -11.82
N MET A 467 2.75 -3.96 -12.04
CA MET A 467 3.44 -4.73 -11.00
C MET A 467 4.91 -4.36 -10.86
N ASP A 468 5.20 -3.08 -10.90
CA ASP A 468 6.53 -2.53 -10.73
C ASP A 468 7.15 -2.80 -9.35
N MET A 469 8.41 -2.39 -9.20
CA MET A 469 9.12 -2.45 -7.92
C MET A 469 8.81 -1.19 -7.11
N PRO A 470 8.02 -1.28 -6.03
CA PRO A 470 7.37 -0.11 -5.45
C PRO A 470 8.16 0.55 -4.32
N SER A 471 9.24 -0.08 -3.83
CA SER A 471 9.87 0.33 -2.58
C SER A 471 11.38 0.33 -2.63
N GLN A 472 11.98 1.06 -1.68
CA GLN A 472 13.43 1.02 -1.47
C GLN A 472 13.88 -0.41 -1.23
N PRO A 473 14.77 -0.96 -2.08
CA PRO A 473 15.39 -2.24 -1.78
C PRO A 473 16.18 -2.15 -0.48
N THR A 474 16.21 -3.24 0.31
CA THR A 474 16.89 -3.26 1.59
C THR A 474 18.13 -4.14 1.51
N LEU A 475 19.28 -3.57 1.87
CA LEU A 475 20.56 -4.27 1.86
C LEU A 475 20.87 -4.84 3.24
N ALA A 476 21.31 -6.08 3.28
CA ALA A 476 21.75 -6.74 4.49
C ALA A 476 22.87 -7.75 4.20
N ASP A 477 23.66 -8.05 5.20
CA ASP A 477 24.60 -9.19 5.18
C ASP A 477 23.97 -10.29 6.02
N ILE A 478 23.73 -11.45 5.42
CA ILE A 478 23.07 -12.59 6.08
C ILE A 478 23.95 -13.82 6.09
N GLU A 479 23.74 -14.69 7.06
CA GLU A 479 24.39 -15.99 7.13
C GLU A 479 23.59 -17.02 6.33
N VAL A 480 24.20 -17.54 5.27
CA VAL A 480 23.66 -18.61 4.43
C VAL A 480 24.63 -19.78 4.41
N ASN A 481 24.25 -20.93 4.95
CA ASN A 481 25.10 -22.12 5.04
C ASN A 481 26.50 -21.85 5.66
N GLY A 482 26.56 -21.03 6.72
CA GLY A 482 27.79 -20.69 7.41
C GLY A 482 28.71 -19.72 6.67
N LYS A 483 28.19 -19.03 5.64
CA LYS A 483 28.88 -17.96 4.92
C LYS A 483 28.05 -16.68 4.96
N THR A 484 28.74 -15.57 5.20
CA THR A 484 28.10 -14.24 5.07
C THR A 484 27.91 -13.91 3.60
N VAL A 485 26.67 -13.68 3.20
CA VAL A 485 26.29 -13.29 1.84
C VAL A 485 25.72 -11.88 1.87
N PRO A 486 26.26 -10.94 1.08
CA PRO A 486 25.69 -9.61 0.95
C PRO A 486 24.46 -9.68 0.03
N VAL A 487 23.26 -9.48 0.60
CA VAL A 487 21.99 -9.62 -0.13
C VAL A 487 21.27 -8.30 -0.28
N ILE A 488 20.38 -8.28 -1.27
CA ILE A 488 19.34 -7.28 -1.46
C ILE A 488 17.98 -7.96 -1.32
N TYR A 489 17.13 -7.41 -0.47
CA TYR A 489 15.71 -7.76 -0.36
C TYR A 489 14.90 -6.76 -1.16
N ALA A 490 14.16 -7.25 -2.12
CA ALA A 490 13.34 -6.43 -3.00
C ALA A 490 11.87 -6.88 -2.97
N PRO A 491 11.05 -6.24 -2.12
CA PRO A 491 9.61 -6.47 -2.11
C PRO A 491 8.98 -5.96 -3.40
N ALA A 492 8.08 -6.75 -3.98
CA ALA A 492 7.40 -6.46 -5.23
C ALA A 492 5.88 -6.33 -5.04
N LYS A 493 5.21 -5.55 -5.88
CA LYS A 493 3.73 -5.44 -5.90
C LYS A 493 3.06 -6.82 -6.00
N THR A 494 3.70 -7.79 -6.65
CA THR A 494 3.21 -9.17 -6.75
C THR A 494 3.11 -9.92 -5.41
N GLY A 495 3.68 -9.39 -4.33
CA GLY A 495 3.80 -10.06 -3.04
C GLY A 495 5.03 -10.97 -2.92
N ASN A 496 5.81 -11.11 -3.96
CA ASN A 496 7.13 -11.73 -3.89
C ASN A 496 8.11 -10.81 -3.17
N ILE A 497 9.07 -11.40 -2.47
CA ILE A 497 10.30 -10.72 -2.05
C ILE A 497 11.43 -11.42 -2.78
N PHE A 498 12.07 -10.72 -3.71
CA PHE A 498 13.23 -11.26 -4.41
C PHE A 498 14.47 -11.02 -3.57
N VAL A 499 15.27 -12.08 -3.39
CA VAL A 499 16.49 -12.04 -2.59
C VAL A 499 17.67 -12.42 -3.47
N LEU A 500 18.53 -11.44 -3.73
CA LEU A 500 19.65 -11.61 -4.65
C LEU A 500 20.98 -11.25 -3.95
N ASP A 501 22.06 -11.84 -4.43
CA ASP A 501 23.39 -11.36 -4.10
C ASP A 501 23.57 -9.98 -4.73
N ARG A 502 23.75 -8.95 -3.90
CA ARG A 502 23.81 -7.58 -4.39
C ARG A 502 25.05 -7.23 -5.20
N ARG A 503 26.04 -8.12 -5.23
CA ARG A 503 27.27 -7.94 -6.04
C ARG A 503 27.04 -8.26 -7.51
N ASN A 504 26.18 -9.24 -7.83
CA ASN A 504 26.07 -9.79 -9.18
C ASN A 504 24.63 -10.10 -9.64
N GLY A 505 23.63 -9.92 -8.77
CA GLY A 505 22.22 -10.16 -9.09
C GLY A 505 21.79 -11.62 -9.15
N GLU A 506 22.63 -12.56 -8.68
CA GLU A 506 22.25 -13.97 -8.59
C GLU A 506 21.23 -14.20 -7.48
N LEU A 507 20.24 -15.08 -7.74
CA LEU A 507 19.22 -15.42 -6.75
C LEU A 507 19.84 -16.16 -5.55
N VAL A 508 19.62 -15.66 -4.36
CA VAL A 508 19.92 -16.32 -3.08
C VAL A 508 18.73 -17.15 -2.63
N VAL A 509 17.51 -16.65 -2.81
CA VAL A 509 16.28 -17.40 -2.65
C VAL A 509 15.75 -17.76 -4.03
N PRO A 510 15.41 -19.05 -4.30
CA PRO A 510 14.91 -19.44 -5.60
C PRO A 510 13.65 -18.67 -6.02
N ALA A 511 13.60 -18.31 -7.30
CA ALA A 511 12.42 -17.73 -7.93
C ALA A 511 12.14 -18.40 -9.27
N PRO A 512 11.61 -19.64 -9.26
CA PRO A 512 11.39 -20.42 -10.48
C PRO A 512 10.36 -19.75 -11.38
N GLU A 513 10.60 -19.87 -12.68
CA GLU A 513 9.64 -19.51 -13.72
C GLU A 513 8.45 -20.47 -13.72
N LYS A 514 7.22 -19.94 -13.60
CA LYS A 514 5.99 -20.72 -13.63
C LYS A 514 5.05 -20.24 -14.72
N PRO A 515 4.31 -21.15 -15.38
CA PRO A 515 3.30 -20.77 -16.37
C PRO A 515 2.25 -19.82 -15.80
N VAL A 516 1.80 -18.90 -16.64
CA VAL A 516 0.78 -17.90 -16.29
C VAL A 516 -0.36 -17.89 -17.30
N PRO A 517 -1.55 -17.34 -16.95
CA PRO A 517 -2.69 -17.25 -17.85
C PRO A 517 -2.34 -16.55 -19.17
N GLN A 518 -2.87 -17.05 -20.27
CA GLN A 518 -2.62 -16.59 -21.62
C GLN A 518 -3.83 -15.88 -22.21
N GLY A 519 -3.72 -15.32 -23.39
CA GLY A 519 -4.83 -14.65 -24.10
C GLY A 519 -4.90 -13.16 -23.80
N ALA A 520 -3.84 -12.44 -24.15
CA ALA A 520 -3.81 -10.97 -24.10
C ALA A 520 -4.85 -10.35 -25.06
N ALA A 521 -5.16 -9.07 -24.85
CA ALA A 521 -5.99 -8.28 -25.74
C ALA A 521 -5.38 -8.18 -27.14
N LYS A 522 -6.21 -7.83 -28.13
CA LYS A 522 -5.78 -7.74 -29.53
C LYS A 522 -4.56 -6.81 -29.70
N GLY A 523 -3.53 -7.30 -30.35
CA GLY A 523 -2.31 -6.57 -30.65
C GLY A 523 -1.26 -6.62 -29.53
N ASP A 524 -1.57 -7.25 -28.42
CA ASP A 524 -0.65 -7.48 -27.30
C ASP A 524 -0.30 -8.97 -27.14
N TYR A 525 0.55 -9.31 -26.18
CA TYR A 525 0.94 -10.68 -25.85
C TYR A 525 1.12 -10.84 -24.34
N VAL A 526 1.26 -12.07 -23.88
CA VAL A 526 1.66 -12.42 -22.51
C VAL A 526 2.86 -13.35 -22.62
N THR A 527 3.84 -13.19 -21.75
CA THR A 527 4.95 -14.15 -21.63
C THR A 527 4.43 -15.50 -21.15
N LYS A 528 5.11 -16.59 -21.51
CA LYS A 528 4.67 -17.93 -21.13
C LYS A 528 4.76 -18.17 -19.64
N THR A 529 5.75 -17.56 -19.01
CA THR A 529 6.07 -17.73 -17.58
C THR A 529 6.37 -16.40 -16.92
N GLN A 530 6.33 -16.40 -15.59
CA GLN A 530 6.77 -15.32 -14.73
C GLN A 530 7.60 -15.90 -13.57
N PRO A 531 8.53 -15.13 -12.97
CA PRO A 531 9.30 -15.58 -11.81
C PRO A 531 8.44 -15.52 -10.54
N PHE A 532 8.51 -16.57 -9.73
CA PHE A 532 7.78 -16.70 -8.47
C PHE A 532 8.76 -16.99 -7.33
N SER A 533 9.08 -15.98 -6.53
CA SER A 533 9.98 -16.18 -5.38
C SER A 533 9.38 -17.16 -4.38
N ASP A 534 10.23 -18.04 -3.84
CA ASP A 534 9.86 -18.93 -2.74
C ASP A 534 9.62 -18.13 -1.43
N LEU A 535 10.21 -16.94 -1.30
CA LEU A 535 9.86 -15.97 -0.26
C LEU A 535 8.73 -15.06 -0.76
N SER A 536 7.52 -15.32 -0.30
CA SER A 536 6.34 -14.63 -0.81
C SER A 536 5.22 -14.53 0.22
N PHE A 537 4.50 -13.39 0.18
CA PHE A 537 3.25 -13.18 0.90
C PHE A 537 2.00 -13.46 0.05
N ARG A 538 2.18 -13.85 -1.21
CA ARG A 538 1.05 -14.20 -2.07
C ARG A 538 0.19 -15.29 -1.44
N PRO A 539 -1.13 -15.23 -1.57
CA PRO A 539 -2.01 -16.32 -1.22
C PRO A 539 -1.57 -17.61 -1.93
N LYS A 540 -1.61 -18.73 -1.22
CA LYS A 540 -1.26 -20.06 -1.77
C LYS A 540 -2.29 -20.58 -2.76
N LYS A 541 -3.49 -20.01 -2.76
CA LYS A 541 -4.62 -20.35 -3.63
C LYS A 541 -5.15 -19.11 -4.30
N ASP A 542 -5.60 -19.26 -5.52
CA ASP A 542 -6.32 -18.20 -6.24
C ASP A 542 -7.67 -17.93 -5.59
N LEU A 543 -8.18 -16.71 -5.79
CA LEU A 543 -9.49 -16.31 -5.29
C LEU A 543 -10.60 -17.13 -5.95
N THR A 544 -11.64 -17.37 -5.20
CA THR A 544 -12.87 -18.01 -5.64
C THR A 544 -14.09 -17.18 -5.23
N GLY A 545 -15.28 -17.57 -5.68
CA GLY A 545 -16.52 -16.95 -5.20
C GLY A 545 -16.71 -17.02 -3.68
N ALA A 546 -16.07 -17.99 -3.02
CA ALA A 546 -16.09 -18.11 -1.55
C ALA A 546 -15.33 -16.97 -0.85
N ASP A 547 -14.33 -16.38 -1.50
CA ASP A 547 -13.53 -15.29 -0.96
C ASP A 547 -14.24 -13.92 -1.09
N MET A 548 -15.38 -13.89 -1.77
CA MET A 548 -16.13 -12.65 -1.97
C MET A 548 -16.88 -12.26 -0.69
N TRP A 549 -16.87 -10.95 -0.42
CA TRP A 549 -17.31 -10.37 0.84
C TRP A 549 -18.18 -9.13 0.62
N GLY A 550 -18.81 -8.69 1.66
CA GLY A 550 -19.60 -7.49 1.80
C GLY A 550 -19.94 -7.26 3.26
N ALA A 551 -20.57 -6.15 3.59
CA ALA A 551 -21.04 -5.90 4.95
C ALA A 551 -22.21 -6.83 5.34
N THR A 552 -23.01 -7.23 4.35
CA THR A 552 -24.22 -8.05 4.51
C THR A 552 -24.30 -9.13 3.43
N MET A 553 -25.22 -10.07 3.57
CA MET A 553 -25.47 -11.07 2.52
C MET A 553 -25.92 -10.44 1.18
N PHE A 554 -26.45 -9.21 1.20
CA PHE A 554 -26.96 -8.56 0.00
C PHE A 554 -25.82 -8.07 -0.89
N ASP A 555 -24.92 -7.27 -0.34
CA ASP A 555 -23.76 -6.77 -1.10
C ASP A 555 -22.72 -7.87 -1.34
N GLN A 556 -22.58 -8.86 -0.45
CA GLN A 556 -21.78 -10.07 -0.72
C GLN A 556 -22.28 -10.81 -1.97
N LEU A 557 -23.58 -11.00 -2.13
CA LEU A 557 -24.15 -11.66 -3.31
C LEU A 557 -23.83 -10.88 -4.58
N VAL A 558 -23.91 -9.54 -4.54
CA VAL A 558 -23.50 -8.69 -5.66
C VAL A 558 -22.03 -8.88 -5.99
N CYS A 559 -21.15 -8.86 -4.98
CA CYS A 559 -19.71 -9.12 -5.18
C CYS A 559 -19.44 -10.49 -5.83
N ARG A 560 -20.18 -11.54 -5.43
CA ARG A 560 -20.07 -12.87 -6.06
C ARG A 560 -20.49 -12.86 -7.51
N VAL A 561 -21.60 -12.20 -7.83
CA VAL A 561 -22.07 -12.06 -9.23
C VAL A 561 -21.03 -11.32 -10.08
N ILE A 562 -20.52 -10.18 -9.60
CA ILE A 562 -19.49 -9.41 -10.32
C ILE A 562 -18.21 -10.24 -10.49
N PHE A 563 -17.76 -10.96 -9.47
CA PHE A 563 -16.60 -11.83 -9.56
C PHE A 563 -16.73 -12.85 -10.70
N HIS A 564 -17.88 -13.51 -10.82
CA HIS A 564 -18.13 -14.50 -11.89
C HIS A 564 -18.35 -13.87 -13.28
N GLN A 565 -18.59 -12.54 -13.37
CA GLN A 565 -18.64 -11.81 -14.63
C GLN A 565 -17.28 -11.34 -15.12
N LEU A 566 -16.29 -11.21 -14.20
CA LEU A 566 -14.93 -10.82 -14.53
C LEU A 566 -14.12 -12.01 -15.02
N ARG A 567 -13.10 -11.72 -15.83
CA ARG A 567 -12.09 -12.70 -16.16
C ARG A 567 -11.11 -12.82 -15.00
N TYR A 568 -10.92 -14.02 -14.48
CA TYR A 568 -9.92 -14.32 -13.46
C TYR A 568 -9.48 -15.76 -13.52
N GLU A 569 -8.20 -15.99 -13.73
CA GLU A 569 -7.55 -17.30 -13.87
C GLU A 569 -6.32 -17.40 -12.92
N GLY A 570 -6.28 -16.57 -11.89
CA GLY A 570 -5.17 -16.39 -10.97
C GLY A 570 -4.33 -15.15 -11.23
N ILE A 571 -3.19 -15.05 -10.54
CA ILE A 571 -2.26 -13.94 -10.73
C ILE A 571 -1.78 -13.88 -12.19
N PHE A 572 -1.56 -12.69 -12.70
CA PHE A 572 -1.18 -12.41 -14.09
C PHE A 572 -2.24 -12.77 -15.13
N THR A 573 -3.52 -12.84 -14.76
CA THR A 573 -4.61 -12.85 -15.75
C THR A 573 -4.55 -11.55 -16.55
N PRO A 574 -4.40 -11.60 -17.91
CA PRO A 574 -4.20 -10.38 -18.68
C PRO A 574 -5.43 -9.48 -18.71
N PRO A 575 -5.23 -8.15 -18.80
CA PRO A 575 -6.32 -7.19 -18.97
C PRO A 575 -7.20 -7.52 -20.17
N SER A 576 -8.50 -7.27 -20.05
CA SER A 576 -9.49 -7.63 -21.07
C SER A 576 -10.61 -6.59 -21.21
N GLU A 577 -11.30 -6.62 -22.34
CA GLU A 577 -12.52 -5.82 -22.58
C GLU A 577 -13.70 -6.27 -21.71
N GLN A 578 -13.73 -7.56 -21.32
CA GLN A 578 -14.71 -8.09 -20.36
C GLN A 578 -14.54 -7.43 -18.97
N GLY A 579 -13.33 -7.07 -18.62
CA GLY A 579 -12.90 -6.69 -17.29
C GLY A 579 -12.20 -7.86 -16.59
N THR A 580 -11.02 -7.59 -16.07
CA THR A 580 -10.15 -8.57 -15.41
C THR A 580 -10.02 -8.25 -13.93
N LEU A 581 -10.22 -9.23 -13.07
CA LEU A 581 -9.84 -9.12 -11.66
C LEU A 581 -8.32 -9.25 -11.54
N VAL A 582 -7.69 -8.21 -11.00
CA VAL A 582 -6.25 -8.17 -10.73
C VAL A 582 -6.04 -8.40 -9.23
N PHE A 583 -5.38 -9.50 -8.88
CA PHE A 583 -5.08 -9.80 -7.48
C PHE A 583 -3.70 -10.46 -7.36
N PRO A 584 -2.78 -9.85 -6.59
CA PRO A 584 -2.87 -8.55 -5.93
C PRO A 584 -3.23 -7.43 -6.92
N GLY A 585 -3.87 -6.37 -6.41
CA GLY A 585 -4.28 -5.25 -7.25
C GLY A 585 -3.10 -4.37 -7.70
N ASN A 586 -3.39 -3.30 -8.44
CA ASN A 586 -2.38 -2.39 -8.98
C ASN A 586 -1.57 -1.65 -7.89
N LEU A 587 -2.16 -1.42 -6.71
CA LEU A 587 -1.41 -0.95 -5.54
C LEU A 587 -0.42 -2.00 -5.00
N GLY A 588 -0.61 -3.28 -5.36
CA GLY A 588 0.28 -4.36 -4.95
C GLY A 588 0.08 -4.85 -3.52
N MET A 589 0.88 -5.86 -3.15
CA MET A 589 0.99 -6.32 -1.76
C MET A 589 2.03 -5.52 -0.99
N PHE A 590 3.03 -4.94 -1.65
CA PHE A 590 3.98 -3.99 -1.10
C PHE A 590 3.88 -2.68 -1.85
N GLU A 591 4.10 -1.61 -1.13
CA GLU A 591 4.13 -0.24 -1.60
C GLU A 591 5.42 0.48 -1.16
N TRP A 592 5.57 1.77 -1.45
CA TRP A 592 6.76 2.57 -1.18
C TRP A 592 7.27 2.49 0.26
N GLY A 593 6.44 2.08 1.21
CA GLY A 593 6.83 1.85 2.59
C GLY A 593 7.87 0.74 2.79
N GLY A 594 7.86 -0.28 1.95
CA GLY A 594 8.84 -1.37 1.95
C GLY A 594 8.85 -2.20 3.24
N ILE A 595 10.02 -2.68 3.62
CA ILE A 595 10.24 -3.50 4.82
C ILE A 595 11.28 -2.87 5.74
N SER A 596 11.30 -3.29 7.01
CA SER A 596 12.39 -2.96 7.95
C SER A 596 13.20 -4.21 8.28
N VAL A 597 14.52 -4.11 8.30
CA VAL A 597 15.42 -5.25 8.57
C VAL A 597 16.30 -4.95 9.78
N ASP A 598 16.18 -5.77 10.80
CA ASP A 598 17.16 -5.84 11.91
C ASP A 598 18.32 -6.73 11.48
N PRO A 599 19.49 -6.15 11.15
CA PRO A 599 20.63 -6.90 10.65
C PRO A 599 21.26 -7.79 11.72
N ASN A 600 21.11 -7.45 13.02
CA ASN A 600 21.72 -8.17 14.11
C ASN A 600 20.99 -9.48 14.43
N ARG A 601 19.66 -9.44 14.38
CA ARG A 601 18.80 -10.63 14.57
C ARG A 601 18.54 -11.37 13.26
N GLN A 602 18.85 -10.76 12.12
CA GLN A 602 18.51 -11.22 10.79
C GLN A 602 16.99 -11.46 10.65
N VAL A 603 16.24 -10.43 10.97
CA VAL A 603 14.77 -10.42 10.97
C VAL A 603 14.28 -9.28 10.10
N ALA A 604 13.23 -9.52 9.30
CA ALA A 604 12.52 -8.47 8.61
C ALA A 604 11.10 -8.30 9.17
N ILE A 605 10.66 -7.05 9.22
CA ILE A 605 9.26 -6.70 9.46
C ILE A 605 8.66 -6.25 8.13
N ALA A 606 7.55 -6.84 7.76
CA ALA A 606 6.85 -6.60 6.51
C ALA A 606 5.36 -6.34 6.77
N ASN A 607 4.77 -5.46 5.97
CA ASN A 607 3.35 -5.11 6.06
C ASN A 607 2.62 -5.31 4.72
N PRO A 608 2.42 -6.57 4.30
CA PRO A 608 1.78 -6.88 3.03
C PRO A 608 0.30 -6.50 3.02
N MET A 609 -0.18 -6.04 1.87
CA MET A 609 -1.56 -5.66 1.59
C MET A 609 -2.20 -6.65 0.61
N ALA A 610 -3.51 -6.87 0.70
CA ALA A 610 -4.23 -7.85 -0.12
C ALA A 610 -5.57 -7.29 -0.65
N LEU A 611 -5.49 -6.20 -1.44
CA LEU A 611 -6.64 -5.53 -2.02
C LEU A 611 -6.74 -5.84 -3.53
N PRO A 612 -7.85 -6.43 -4.03
CA PRO A 612 -8.02 -6.66 -5.46
C PRO A 612 -8.51 -5.41 -6.18
N PHE A 613 -8.17 -5.32 -7.47
CA PHE A 613 -8.61 -4.28 -8.40
C PHE A 613 -9.33 -4.91 -9.61
N VAL A 614 -10.02 -4.08 -10.35
CA VAL A 614 -10.61 -4.43 -11.66
C VAL A 614 -9.98 -3.55 -12.72
N SER A 615 -9.38 -4.19 -13.72
CA SER A 615 -8.84 -3.55 -14.91
C SER A 615 -9.73 -3.90 -16.12
N LYS A 616 -10.25 -2.89 -16.82
CA LYS A 616 -11.07 -3.09 -17.98
C LYS A 616 -10.59 -2.26 -19.15
N LEU A 617 -10.20 -2.92 -20.23
CA LEU A 617 -9.79 -2.26 -21.47
C LEU A 617 -11.02 -1.70 -22.20
N ILE A 618 -10.88 -0.47 -22.71
CA ILE A 618 -11.91 0.25 -23.44
C ILE A 618 -11.39 0.45 -24.87
N PRO A 619 -11.97 -0.23 -25.87
CA PRO A 619 -11.58 -0.05 -27.27
C PRO A 619 -11.76 1.40 -27.74
N ARG A 620 -10.96 1.82 -28.71
CA ARG A 620 -11.13 3.14 -29.36
C ARG A 620 -12.48 3.26 -30.08
N GLY A 621 -13.02 4.46 -30.00
CA GLY A 621 -14.32 4.76 -30.58
C GLY A 621 -14.83 6.14 -30.16
N PRO A 622 -16.10 6.44 -30.38
CA PRO A 622 -16.74 7.68 -29.93
C PRO A 622 -16.56 7.85 -28.41
N GLY A 623 -16.02 9.01 -27.99
CA GLY A 623 -15.72 9.28 -26.57
C GLY A 623 -14.42 8.69 -26.03
N ASN A 624 -13.70 7.87 -26.81
CA ASN A 624 -12.37 7.33 -26.47
C ASN A 624 -11.42 7.43 -27.69
N PRO A 625 -10.94 8.64 -28.06
CA PRO A 625 -10.12 8.84 -29.24
C PRO A 625 -8.72 8.28 -29.08
N MET A 626 -8.03 7.96 -30.19
CA MET A 626 -6.65 7.51 -30.23
C MET A 626 -5.68 8.60 -29.80
N GLU A 627 -5.92 9.83 -30.21
CA GLU A 627 -5.08 11.00 -29.95
C GLU A 627 -5.74 11.90 -28.90
N PRO A 628 -4.94 12.57 -28.06
CA PRO A 628 -5.48 13.50 -27.08
C PRO A 628 -6.18 14.68 -27.75
N PRO A 629 -7.31 15.17 -27.24
CA PRO A 629 -7.85 16.47 -27.61
C PRO A 629 -6.80 17.57 -27.45
N LYS A 630 -6.92 18.64 -28.24
CA LYS A 630 -5.92 19.75 -28.23
C LYS A 630 -5.75 20.43 -26.87
N ASP A 631 -6.76 20.37 -26.05
CA ASP A 631 -6.85 20.92 -24.70
C ASP A 631 -6.70 19.88 -23.57
N ALA A 632 -6.39 18.62 -23.95
CA ALA A 632 -6.18 17.57 -22.95
C ALA A 632 -4.95 17.89 -22.11
N LYS A 633 -5.18 17.99 -20.81
CA LYS A 633 -4.13 18.03 -19.81
C LYS A 633 -3.90 16.61 -19.27
N GLY A 634 -2.68 16.32 -18.84
CA GLY A 634 -2.37 15.08 -18.14
C GLY A 634 -3.39 14.82 -17.03
N SER A 635 -3.78 13.59 -16.81
CA SER A 635 -4.71 13.26 -15.75
C SER A 635 -3.97 12.59 -14.61
N GLY A 636 -3.94 13.25 -13.46
CA GLY A 636 -3.32 12.73 -12.25
C GLY A 636 -4.27 11.83 -11.46
N THR A 637 -4.64 10.65 -11.98
CA THR A 637 -5.51 9.73 -11.22
C THR A 637 -4.91 8.31 -11.18
N GLU A 638 -4.82 7.77 -9.97
CA GLU A 638 -4.44 6.38 -9.71
C GLU A 638 -5.59 5.40 -9.97
N SER A 639 -6.81 5.90 -10.14
CA SER A 639 -8.00 5.09 -10.38
C SER A 639 -8.97 5.81 -11.30
N GLY A 640 -9.94 5.06 -11.84
CA GLY A 640 -10.93 5.58 -12.78
C GLY A 640 -10.54 5.38 -14.23
N VAL A 641 -10.92 6.30 -15.09
CA VAL A 641 -10.67 6.24 -16.53
C VAL A 641 -9.31 6.84 -16.87
N GLN A 642 -8.46 6.03 -17.49
CA GLN A 642 -7.15 6.44 -17.96
C GLN A 642 -7.08 6.27 -19.48
N PRO A 643 -6.69 7.33 -20.22
CA PRO A 643 -6.91 7.36 -21.66
C PRO A 643 -5.93 6.50 -22.47
N GLN A 644 -4.70 6.31 -22.05
CA GLN A 644 -3.64 5.60 -22.78
C GLN A 644 -3.57 6.03 -24.25
N TYR A 645 -3.56 7.34 -24.53
CA TYR A 645 -3.48 7.85 -25.90
C TYR A 645 -2.29 7.28 -26.68
N GLY A 646 -2.51 6.96 -27.95
CA GLY A 646 -1.50 6.37 -28.83
C GLY A 646 -1.51 4.84 -28.86
N VAL A 647 -2.28 4.14 -27.97
CA VAL A 647 -2.47 2.69 -28.04
C VAL A 647 -3.95 2.34 -28.30
N PRO A 648 -4.26 1.10 -28.73
CA PRO A 648 -5.63 0.73 -29.16
C PRO A 648 -6.72 0.75 -28.09
N TYR A 649 -6.35 0.92 -26.83
CA TYR A 649 -7.26 0.87 -25.69
C TYR A 649 -7.02 2.02 -24.71
N GLY A 650 -8.09 2.59 -24.17
CA GLY A 650 -8.08 3.20 -22.87
C GLY A 650 -8.30 2.12 -21.80
N VAL A 651 -8.26 2.49 -20.52
CA VAL A 651 -8.48 1.55 -19.42
C VAL A 651 -9.26 2.20 -18.28
N THR A 652 -10.04 1.40 -17.56
CA THR A 652 -10.52 1.76 -16.22
C THR A 652 -9.83 0.89 -15.21
N LEU A 653 -9.27 1.53 -14.19
CA LEU A 653 -8.65 0.88 -13.03
C LEU A 653 -9.42 1.30 -11.78
N ASN A 654 -9.96 0.34 -11.05
CA ASN A 654 -10.70 0.64 -9.83
C ASN A 654 -10.47 -0.45 -8.79
N PRO A 655 -10.44 -0.12 -7.49
CA PRO A 655 -10.56 -1.12 -6.44
C PRO A 655 -11.84 -1.96 -6.66
N PHE A 656 -11.76 -3.26 -6.39
CA PHE A 656 -12.90 -4.14 -6.49
C PHE A 656 -13.82 -3.97 -5.27
N LEU A 657 -14.83 -3.13 -5.39
CA LEU A 657 -15.70 -2.69 -4.30
C LEU A 657 -17.15 -3.18 -4.48
N SER A 658 -17.80 -3.42 -3.35
CA SER A 658 -19.24 -3.65 -3.26
C SER A 658 -20.04 -2.36 -3.58
N PRO A 659 -21.35 -2.45 -3.80
CA PRO A 659 -22.22 -1.27 -3.95
C PRO A 659 -22.15 -0.30 -2.77
N PHE A 660 -21.71 -0.75 -1.60
CA PHE A 660 -21.53 0.08 -0.41
C PHE A 660 -20.11 0.65 -0.27
N GLY A 661 -19.25 0.47 -1.28
CA GLY A 661 -17.88 0.99 -1.27
C GLY A 661 -16.90 0.19 -0.40
N LEU A 662 -17.23 -1.03 -0.02
CA LEU A 662 -16.38 -1.92 0.75
C LEU A 662 -15.67 -2.91 -0.20
N PRO A 663 -14.43 -3.34 0.10
CA PRO A 663 -13.76 -4.33 -0.72
C PRO A 663 -14.57 -5.62 -0.87
N CYS A 664 -14.75 -6.10 -2.10
CA CYS A 664 -15.46 -7.34 -2.39
C CYS A 664 -14.71 -8.60 -1.94
N LYS A 665 -13.42 -8.52 -1.68
CA LYS A 665 -12.64 -9.60 -1.08
C LYS A 665 -12.77 -9.54 0.45
N GLN A 666 -12.95 -10.71 1.07
CA GLN A 666 -12.97 -10.79 2.54
C GLN A 666 -11.66 -10.25 3.16
N PRO A 667 -11.73 -9.56 4.32
CA PRO A 667 -10.54 -9.17 5.06
C PRO A 667 -9.77 -10.41 5.56
N ALA A 668 -8.48 -10.34 5.89
CA ALA A 668 -7.77 -9.07 6.04
C ALA A 668 -7.26 -8.56 4.69
N TRP A 669 -7.20 -7.22 4.61
CA TRP A 669 -6.60 -6.50 3.49
C TRP A 669 -5.20 -6.00 3.82
N GLY A 670 -4.80 -6.07 5.08
CA GLY A 670 -3.48 -5.69 5.55
C GLY A 670 -3.03 -6.48 6.77
N TYR A 671 -1.74 -6.80 6.79
CA TYR A 671 -1.07 -7.54 7.86
C TYR A 671 0.20 -6.83 8.30
N ILE A 672 0.63 -7.10 9.52
CA ILE A 672 2.01 -6.89 9.97
C ILE A 672 2.62 -8.26 10.27
N SER A 673 3.84 -8.48 9.80
CA SER A 673 4.48 -9.79 9.84
C SER A 673 5.95 -9.68 10.18
N ALA A 674 6.50 -10.71 10.80
CA ALA A 674 7.95 -10.86 10.95
C ALA A 674 8.44 -12.12 10.25
N LEU A 675 9.59 -11.97 9.58
CA LEU A 675 10.28 -13.02 8.86
C LEU A 675 11.62 -13.29 9.53
N ASP A 676 11.97 -14.56 9.69
CA ASP A 676 13.32 -14.99 9.97
C ASP A 676 14.10 -15.07 8.66
N LEU A 677 15.10 -14.22 8.47
CA LEU A 677 15.89 -14.16 7.24
C LEU A 677 16.91 -15.29 7.10
N LYS A 678 17.14 -16.08 8.16
CA LYS A 678 17.97 -17.28 8.11
C LYS A 678 17.23 -18.46 7.48
N THR A 679 15.91 -18.54 7.72
CA THR A 679 15.04 -19.60 7.23
C THR A 679 14.13 -19.16 6.07
N ASN A 680 13.97 -17.87 5.86
CA ASN A 680 13.00 -17.25 4.94
C ASN A 680 11.54 -17.60 5.28
N GLU A 681 11.24 -17.80 6.56
CA GLU A 681 9.90 -18.15 7.03
C GLU A 681 9.21 -16.99 7.73
N VAL A 682 7.91 -16.88 7.53
CA VAL A 682 7.04 -15.99 8.32
C VAL A 682 6.84 -16.61 9.68
N VAL A 683 7.40 -16.00 10.72
CA VAL A 683 7.34 -16.51 12.10
C VAL A 683 6.03 -16.11 12.77
N TRP A 684 5.62 -14.87 12.59
CA TRP A 684 4.30 -14.41 13.00
C TRP A 684 3.69 -13.44 11.98
N LYS A 685 2.36 -13.44 11.90
CA LYS A 685 1.57 -12.54 11.04
C LYS A 685 0.28 -12.18 11.75
N LYS A 686 -0.03 -10.88 11.85
CA LYS A 686 -1.17 -10.31 12.56
C LYS A 686 -1.95 -9.36 11.68
N ARG A 687 -3.27 -9.31 11.82
CA ARG A 687 -4.10 -8.25 11.24
C ARG A 687 -3.73 -6.91 11.85
N ILE A 688 -3.77 -5.84 11.05
CA ILE A 688 -3.48 -4.49 11.51
C ILE A 688 -4.53 -3.50 10.98
N GLY A 689 -4.96 -2.58 11.86
CA GLY A 689 -5.89 -1.52 11.52
C GLY A 689 -7.37 -1.88 11.72
N THR A 690 -8.16 -0.84 11.90
CA THR A 690 -9.60 -0.90 12.17
C THR A 690 -10.40 -0.14 11.13
N PRO A 691 -11.67 -0.49 10.86
CA PRO A 691 -12.52 0.25 9.92
C PRO A 691 -13.03 1.59 10.47
N GLN A 692 -12.56 2.02 11.63
CA GLN A 692 -13.10 3.16 12.38
C GLN A 692 -13.20 4.46 11.55
N ASP A 693 -12.26 4.71 10.64
CA ASP A 693 -12.18 5.94 9.84
C ASP A 693 -12.52 5.75 8.35
N SER A 694 -12.80 4.51 7.94
CA SER A 694 -12.95 4.14 6.52
C SER A 694 -14.37 3.70 6.14
N LEU A 695 -15.33 3.75 7.06
CA LEU A 695 -16.71 3.37 6.75
C LEU A 695 -17.35 4.42 5.86
N PRO A 696 -17.94 4.04 4.71
CA PRO A 696 -18.52 4.96 3.74
C PRO A 696 -19.81 5.62 4.22
N PHE A 697 -20.39 5.12 5.31
CA PHE A 697 -21.58 5.68 5.93
C PHE A 697 -21.24 6.34 7.27
N PRO A 698 -21.93 7.40 7.64
CA PRO A 698 -21.86 7.96 8.99
C PRO A 698 -22.50 6.98 9.98
N MET A 699 -21.75 5.94 10.35
CA MET A 699 -22.21 5.01 11.39
C MET A 699 -22.11 5.71 12.76
N PRO A 700 -23.15 5.66 13.58
CA PRO A 700 -23.12 6.26 14.91
C PRO A 700 -22.15 5.54 15.86
N VAL A 701 -21.76 4.32 15.53
CA VAL A 701 -20.78 3.52 16.30
C VAL A 701 -19.59 3.22 15.40
N LYS A 702 -18.45 3.78 15.76
CA LYS A 702 -17.17 3.46 15.14
C LYS A 702 -16.73 2.09 15.64
N LEU A 703 -16.50 1.16 14.73
CA LEU A 703 -16.08 -0.20 15.07
C LEU A 703 -14.57 -0.24 15.36
N PRO A 704 -14.15 -0.45 16.62
CA PRO A 704 -12.74 -0.47 17.01
C PRO A 704 -12.09 -1.85 16.82
N PHE A 705 -12.72 -2.76 16.07
CA PHE A 705 -12.24 -4.13 15.91
C PHE A 705 -11.14 -4.18 14.86
N THR A 706 -10.06 -4.89 15.16
CA THR A 706 -9.00 -5.17 14.20
C THR A 706 -9.55 -6.02 13.06
N MET A 707 -9.50 -5.49 11.86
CA MET A 707 -10.03 -6.13 10.66
C MET A 707 -8.93 -6.49 9.67
N GLY A 708 -7.83 -5.78 9.70
CA GLY A 708 -6.77 -5.83 8.70
C GLY A 708 -7.09 -4.87 7.58
N MET A 709 -6.78 -3.59 7.77
CA MET A 709 -7.10 -2.52 6.83
C MET A 709 -6.04 -2.39 5.74
N PRO A 710 -6.41 -1.89 4.54
CA PRO A 710 -5.42 -1.47 3.56
C PRO A 710 -4.45 -0.46 4.15
N MET A 711 -3.22 -0.40 3.62
CA MET A 711 -2.18 0.46 4.15
C MET A 711 -1.19 0.89 3.09
N LEU A 712 -0.60 2.07 3.29
CA LEU A 712 0.54 2.61 2.55
C LEU A 712 1.54 3.13 3.58
N GLY A 713 2.81 3.19 3.21
CA GLY A 713 3.88 3.44 4.16
C GLY A 713 4.41 2.15 4.77
N GLY A 714 5.40 2.26 5.63
CA GLY A 714 6.12 1.09 6.12
C GLY A 714 6.42 1.11 7.62
N PRO A 715 6.96 -0.01 8.13
CA PRO A 715 7.41 -0.12 9.50
C PRO A 715 8.84 0.39 9.68
N ILE A 716 9.17 0.70 10.93
CA ILE A 716 10.54 0.77 11.43
C ILE A 716 10.71 -0.21 12.58
N SER A 717 11.93 -0.65 12.81
CA SER A 717 12.28 -1.54 13.91
C SER A 717 13.43 -0.98 14.77
N THR A 718 13.50 -1.40 16.02
CA THR A 718 14.52 -0.93 16.96
C THR A 718 15.17 -2.08 17.72
N ALA A 719 16.39 -1.86 18.18
CA ALA A 719 17.07 -2.79 19.07
C ALA A 719 16.41 -2.91 20.45
N GLY A 720 15.43 -2.06 20.77
CA GLY A 720 14.54 -2.19 21.93
C GLY A 720 13.45 -3.26 21.79
N ASN A 721 13.51 -4.07 20.73
CA ASN A 721 12.52 -5.11 20.41
C ASN A 721 11.10 -4.55 20.14
N VAL A 722 11.04 -3.35 19.59
CA VAL A 722 9.79 -2.66 19.23
C VAL A 722 9.81 -2.30 17.76
N LEU A 723 8.72 -2.51 17.07
CA LEU A 723 8.47 -1.94 15.77
C LEU A 723 7.40 -0.86 15.88
N PHE A 724 7.46 0.17 15.03
CA PHE A 724 6.48 1.23 14.92
C PHE A 724 5.93 1.29 13.50
N ILE A 725 4.63 1.51 13.36
CA ILE A 725 3.95 1.62 12.07
C ILE A 725 2.69 2.49 12.18
N GLY A 726 2.53 3.43 11.26
CA GLY A 726 1.27 4.13 10.99
C GLY A 726 0.53 3.42 9.87
N ALA A 727 0.76 3.81 8.64
CA ALA A 727 0.43 3.15 7.37
C ALA A 727 -1.06 2.85 7.09
N THR A 728 -1.82 2.35 8.07
CA THR A 728 -3.20 1.88 7.90
C THR A 728 -4.18 3.00 7.56
N ALA A 729 -5.29 2.61 6.94
CA ALA A 729 -6.37 3.55 6.56
C ALA A 729 -7.10 4.18 7.77
N ASP A 730 -6.81 3.74 8.98
CA ASP A 730 -7.19 4.43 10.22
C ASP A 730 -6.08 5.41 10.68
N ASN A 731 -6.41 6.36 11.52
CA ASN A 731 -5.49 7.42 11.93
C ASN A 731 -4.77 7.03 13.22
N TYR A 732 -3.94 5.98 13.19
CA TYR A 732 -3.18 5.50 14.36
C TYR A 732 -1.71 5.28 14.05
N LEU A 733 -0.85 5.63 15.01
CA LEU A 733 0.51 5.10 15.12
C LEU A 733 0.48 3.96 16.15
N ARG A 734 1.05 2.82 15.80
CA ARG A 734 1.07 1.62 16.66
C ARG A 734 2.49 1.13 16.89
N ALA A 735 2.66 0.53 18.07
CA ALA A 735 3.88 -0.18 18.43
C ALA A 735 3.57 -1.65 18.74
N TYR A 736 4.41 -2.54 18.22
CA TYR A 736 4.29 -3.98 18.43
C TYR A 736 5.61 -4.55 18.95
N ASN A 737 5.51 -5.62 19.72
CA ASN A 737 6.65 -6.44 20.07
C ASN A 737 7.17 -7.18 18.83
N MET A 738 8.42 -6.94 18.45
CA MET A 738 9.02 -7.57 17.27
C MET A 738 9.09 -9.10 17.37
N SER A 739 9.23 -9.64 18.58
CA SER A 739 9.41 -11.08 18.76
C SER A 739 8.12 -11.88 18.47
N ASN A 740 6.93 -11.36 18.84
CA ASN A 740 5.68 -12.13 18.78
C ASN A 740 4.49 -11.40 18.14
N GLY A 741 4.67 -10.15 17.73
CA GLY A 741 3.61 -9.35 17.10
C GLY A 741 2.53 -8.86 18.07
N GLU A 742 2.76 -8.90 19.38
CA GLU A 742 1.84 -8.34 20.37
C GLU A 742 1.77 -6.81 20.25
N LYS A 743 0.56 -6.26 20.18
CA LYS A 743 0.37 -4.80 20.20
C LYS A 743 0.64 -4.25 21.60
N LEU A 744 1.66 -3.42 21.73
CA LEU A 744 2.11 -2.86 23.02
C LEU A 744 1.56 -1.46 23.30
N TRP A 745 1.32 -0.69 22.24
CA TRP A 745 0.88 0.70 22.36
C TRP A 745 0.24 1.19 21.06
N GLU A 746 -0.64 2.17 21.18
CA GLU A 746 -1.17 2.93 20.05
C GLU A 746 -1.52 4.35 20.45
N ALA A 747 -1.39 5.27 19.50
CA ALA A 747 -1.79 6.66 19.65
C ALA A 747 -2.67 7.09 18.48
N ARG A 748 -3.74 7.82 18.81
CA ARG A 748 -4.60 8.45 17.81
C ARG A 748 -3.87 9.64 17.18
N LEU A 749 -3.73 9.64 15.87
CA LEU A 749 -3.18 10.75 15.12
C LEU A 749 -4.26 11.76 14.71
N PRO A 750 -3.92 13.03 14.56
CA PRO A 750 -4.86 14.07 14.15
C PRO A 750 -5.30 13.97 12.68
N ALA A 751 -4.55 13.27 11.86
CA ALA A 751 -4.80 13.00 10.44
C ALA A 751 -4.22 11.64 10.05
N GLY A 752 -4.36 11.23 8.80
CA GLY A 752 -3.85 9.94 8.31
C GLY A 752 -2.31 9.84 8.44
N GLY A 753 -1.84 8.72 8.98
CA GLY A 753 -0.42 8.44 9.23
C GLY A 753 0.19 7.49 8.20
N GLN A 754 -0.04 7.71 6.90
CA GLN A 754 0.48 6.84 5.84
C GLN A 754 1.99 6.99 5.61
N ALA A 755 2.61 8.04 6.13
CA ALA A 755 4.07 8.19 6.12
C ALA A 755 4.76 7.11 6.98
N THR A 756 5.98 6.73 6.58
CA THR A 756 6.81 5.85 7.41
C THR A 756 7.40 6.63 8.58
N PRO A 757 7.26 6.16 9.83
CA PRO A 757 7.85 6.82 10.99
C PRO A 757 9.37 6.76 10.98
N MET A 758 10.02 7.48 11.88
CA MET A 758 11.45 7.40 12.17
C MET A 758 11.70 7.55 13.68
N THR A 759 12.89 7.18 14.13
CA THR A 759 13.30 7.35 15.54
C THR A 759 14.74 7.83 15.64
N TYR A 760 14.99 8.68 16.60
CA TYR A 760 16.31 9.28 16.82
C TYR A 760 16.53 9.58 18.30
N GLU A 761 17.75 9.93 18.65
CA GLU A 761 18.11 10.42 19.98
C GLU A 761 18.67 11.85 19.88
N VAL A 762 18.29 12.70 20.79
CA VAL A 762 18.89 14.01 21.02
C VAL A 762 18.88 14.32 22.51
N ASN A 763 20.01 14.82 23.03
CA ASN A 763 20.21 15.13 24.45
C ASN A 763 19.90 13.93 25.38
N GLY A 764 20.23 12.70 24.94
CA GLY A 764 20.01 11.46 25.71
C GLY A 764 18.54 11.03 25.81
N LYS A 765 17.66 11.59 24.98
CA LYS A 765 16.24 11.23 24.92
C LYS A 765 15.87 10.72 23.53
N GLN A 766 15.27 9.53 23.49
CA GLN A 766 14.80 8.91 22.25
C GLN A 766 13.40 9.43 21.90
N TYR A 767 13.20 9.77 20.64
CA TYR A 767 11.93 10.20 20.06
C TYR A 767 11.51 9.26 18.93
N VAL A 768 10.20 9.10 18.76
CA VAL A 768 9.56 8.49 17.57
C VAL A 768 8.72 9.56 16.91
N VAL A 769 8.95 9.79 15.62
CA VAL A 769 8.30 10.85 14.86
C VAL A 769 7.57 10.28 13.65
N ILE A 770 6.37 10.80 13.40
CA ILE A 770 5.59 10.48 12.20
C ILE A 770 4.98 11.76 11.61
N SER A 771 4.93 11.82 10.28
CA SER A 771 4.10 12.80 9.57
C SER A 771 2.65 12.30 9.50
N ALA A 772 1.72 13.09 10.01
CA ALA A 772 0.29 12.82 9.95
C ALA A 772 -0.37 13.85 9.02
N GLY A 773 -0.20 13.64 7.72
CA GLY A 773 -0.65 14.53 6.65
C GLY A 773 -1.77 13.95 5.80
N GLY A 774 -2.07 12.68 5.92
CA GLY A 774 -3.08 11.99 5.12
C GLY A 774 -2.62 11.66 3.71
N HIS A 775 -3.52 11.00 2.96
CA HIS A 775 -3.29 10.53 1.60
C HIS A 775 -4.55 10.69 0.75
N GLY A 776 -4.44 11.46 -0.34
CA GLY A 776 -5.60 11.85 -1.16
C GLY A 776 -6.32 10.66 -1.77
N SER A 777 -5.63 9.80 -2.52
CA SER A 777 -6.21 8.60 -3.17
C SER A 777 -6.72 7.57 -2.16
N PHE A 778 -6.06 7.50 -1.00
CA PHE A 778 -6.45 6.57 0.06
C PHE A 778 -7.66 7.05 0.87
N GLY A 779 -8.07 8.30 0.66
CA GLY A 779 -9.24 8.91 1.28
C GLY A 779 -9.10 9.13 2.78
N THR A 780 -7.88 9.15 3.33
CA THR A 780 -7.66 9.40 4.74
C THR A 780 -7.71 10.89 5.05
N LYS A 781 -7.95 11.23 6.30
CA LYS A 781 -8.05 12.64 6.72
C LYS A 781 -6.75 13.36 6.43
N MET A 782 -6.84 14.43 5.62
CA MET A 782 -5.72 15.30 5.30
C MET A 782 -5.32 16.17 6.49
N GLY A 783 -4.05 16.51 6.58
CA GLY A 783 -3.49 17.36 7.64
C GLY A 783 -2.07 17.84 7.31
N ASP A 784 -1.47 18.53 8.27
CA ASP A 784 -0.14 19.15 8.15
C ASP A 784 0.69 18.94 9.42
N TYR A 785 0.48 17.81 10.09
CA TYR A 785 1.06 17.53 11.40
C TYR A 785 2.35 16.72 11.30
N ILE A 786 3.35 17.10 12.09
CA ILE A 786 4.51 16.28 12.44
C ILE A 786 4.39 16.03 13.93
N VAL A 787 4.29 14.77 14.33
CA VAL A 787 4.01 14.37 15.72
C VAL A 787 5.18 13.56 16.27
N ALA A 788 5.68 13.95 17.41
CA ALA A 788 6.76 13.26 18.12
C ALA A 788 6.26 12.68 19.44
N TYR A 789 6.71 11.48 19.74
CA TYR A 789 6.45 10.76 21.00
C TYR A 789 7.77 10.45 21.70
N ALA A 790 7.77 10.49 23.03
CA ALA A 790 8.90 10.14 23.86
C ALA A 790 8.44 9.60 25.23
N LEU A 791 9.34 8.96 25.95
CA LEU A 791 9.07 8.61 27.34
C LEU A 791 9.05 9.88 28.22
N PRO A 792 8.12 9.98 29.20
CA PRO A 792 8.19 11.00 30.23
C PRO A 792 9.50 10.94 31.03
N ASP A 793 9.96 12.06 31.55
CA ASP A 793 11.23 12.12 32.26
C ASP A 793 11.28 11.30 33.56
N ASP A 794 10.13 11.03 34.15
CA ASP A 794 9.91 10.21 35.33
C ASP A 794 9.75 8.70 35.02
N ALA A 795 9.72 8.33 33.74
CA ALA A 795 9.57 6.95 33.27
C ALA A 795 10.88 6.32 32.71
N LYS A 796 12.03 6.93 33.02
CA LYS A 796 13.37 6.46 32.57
C LYS A 796 13.79 5.21 33.30
#